data_f082506b34bebc7af5abbe169ef81a0a
#
_entry.id   f082506b34bebc7af5abbe169ef81a0a
#
_cell.length_a   1.000
_cell.length_b   1.000
_cell.length_c   1.000
_cell.angle_alpha   90.00
_cell.angle_beta   90.00
_cell.angle_gamma   90.00
#
_symmetry.space_group_name_H-M   'P 1'
#
loop_
_entity.id
_entity.type
_entity.pdbx_description
1 polymer ?
#
loop_
_entity_poly.entity_id
_entity_poly.type
_entity_poly.pdbx_seq_one_letter_code
_entity_poly.pdbx_strand_id
1 'polypeptide(L)'
;MAAAALAPAAEQPPETPLSVWRMPSVWPRHQMLRNQLMATVRRGDAAAMESVCHEGVKLIPGDATWHYNLACALAYRENAQEAALDELSRAVDFGFRNARAIESDRDLARLHNSPRFAEIVGRAKATAKLPPAGRPVVEPALAPFGGTVRLSETNVVWDFESGFFVGNIKLTGENAPSPLAERYSASKPDSPERPLLCAWISEGTASGNGGDVYVNRDRDHSKLNVADFPLLTTVLYPKEAIQFNVDLDHSNTLFPGRFSIVNASRARMNSPLWRSMARASMTEPGLAQRMHHAYMNNQIVFFPANKDFGVEGIGDVFPAAAPFQVVSQGISWSDQPFMRAVLAVTAALRRPTKEIILRRRLGGPTIQWLLRRTRVGVNSQRDYLSGKAHPTAFDAKSLDVKAMAEMAHSLKPNEVPPAVGVVPVNSRLFPIRMPTPGQDFPDTQAEFLFATPSATCIVLRGADAERSFIFNARTLPENDPEAVFEWRVVHGPSNAVKISTPLGETLRDPAHGLAQIVVDRRRLSERIDVAVFAKTHGTEFGAPSFISFYPIPTEKRVYDGKRLVSIDYSNPDGLYCDPLVALPRRWKDTYAQSPDGAPAAFTRSYAGETVAEFLSPCVRIAEKNPDGSPKTLVRVKYIPRKTGDKHQPLELTYIDDGAPYPAAK
;
A
#
# COMPACT_ATOMS: atom_id res chain seq x y z
N MET A 1 29.95 34.18 -38.63
CA MET A 1 29.30 34.48 -37.35
C MET A 1 27.81 34.25 -37.54
N ALA A 2 27.33 33.09 -37.17
CA ALA A 2 25.90 32.77 -37.21
C ALA A 2 25.30 33.11 -35.85
N ALA A 3 24.38 34.06 -35.84
CA ALA A 3 23.60 34.42 -34.67
C ALA A 3 22.67 33.25 -34.29
N ALA A 4 22.93 32.61 -33.15
CA ALA A 4 22.01 31.68 -32.55
C ALA A 4 20.79 32.49 -32.11
N ALA A 5 19.65 32.24 -32.74
CA ALA A 5 18.37 32.75 -32.31
C ALA A 5 18.06 32.11 -30.95
N LEU A 6 18.00 32.92 -29.90
CA LEU A 6 17.48 32.54 -28.60
C LEU A 6 16.02 32.08 -28.78
N ALA A 7 15.74 30.83 -28.48
CA ALA A 7 14.38 30.35 -28.37
C ALA A 7 13.61 31.25 -27.37
N PRO A 8 12.34 31.61 -27.66
CA PRO A 8 11.55 32.38 -26.72
C PRO A 8 11.53 31.67 -25.37
N ALA A 9 11.79 32.42 -24.32
CA ALA A 9 11.67 31.91 -22.94
C ALA A 9 10.27 31.29 -22.79
N ALA A 10 10.21 30.02 -22.44
CA ALA A 10 8.94 29.37 -22.15
C ALA A 10 8.19 30.24 -21.12
N GLU A 11 6.98 30.68 -21.46
CA GLU A 11 6.10 31.36 -20.53
C GLU A 11 6.06 30.53 -19.24
N GLN A 12 6.40 31.16 -18.14
CA GLN A 12 6.28 30.49 -16.85
C GLN A 12 4.81 30.08 -16.67
N PRO A 13 4.54 28.82 -16.31
CA PRO A 13 3.18 28.37 -16.09
C PRO A 13 2.51 29.31 -15.07
N PRO A 14 1.22 29.65 -15.27
CA PRO A 14 0.52 30.53 -14.36
C PRO A 14 0.63 29.96 -12.94
N GLU A 15 1.24 30.72 -12.06
CA GLU A 15 1.34 30.34 -10.65
C GLU A 15 -0.07 30.14 -10.08
N THR A 16 -0.38 28.90 -9.70
CA THR A 16 -1.61 28.66 -8.93
C THR A 16 -1.50 29.43 -7.64
N PRO A 17 -2.47 30.29 -7.30
CA PRO A 17 -2.40 31.08 -6.08
C PRO A 17 -2.10 30.20 -4.88
N LEU A 18 -1.10 30.55 -4.10
CA LEU A 18 -0.65 29.78 -2.92
C LEU A 18 -1.81 29.48 -1.96
N SER A 19 -2.79 30.37 -1.87
CA SER A 19 -4.02 30.21 -1.10
C SER A 19 -4.84 28.98 -1.50
N VAL A 20 -4.87 28.62 -2.79
CA VAL A 20 -5.62 27.43 -3.27
C VAL A 20 -5.01 26.15 -2.75
N TRP A 21 -3.69 26.05 -2.72
CA TRP A 21 -2.96 24.88 -2.21
C TRP A 21 -3.10 24.66 -0.71
N ARG A 22 -3.33 25.75 0.02
CA ARG A 22 -3.35 25.77 1.48
C ARG A 22 -4.74 25.78 2.08
N MET A 23 -5.77 25.96 1.26
CA MET A 23 -7.15 26.02 1.78
C MET A 23 -7.57 24.67 2.35
N PRO A 24 -7.96 24.59 3.62
CA PRO A 24 -8.42 23.33 4.22
C PRO A 24 -9.59 22.69 3.48
N SER A 25 -10.44 23.47 2.82
CA SER A 25 -11.56 23.00 2.00
C SER A 25 -11.12 22.31 0.69
N VAL A 26 -9.93 22.62 0.19
CA VAL A 26 -9.38 21.99 -1.03
C VAL A 26 -8.95 20.55 -0.77
N TRP A 27 -8.38 20.26 0.39
CA TRP A 27 -7.82 18.94 0.71
C TRP A 27 -8.87 17.83 0.64
N PRO A 28 -10.04 17.93 1.30
CA PRO A 28 -11.06 16.90 1.21
C PRO A 28 -11.56 16.69 -0.22
N ARG A 29 -11.81 17.78 -0.93
CA ARG A 29 -12.33 17.73 -2.30
C ARG A 29 -11.32 17.10 -3.24
N HIS A 30 -10.04 17.47 -3.13
CA HIS A 30 -8.97 16.90 -3.92
C HIS A 30 -8.83 15.38 -3.68
N GLN A 31 -8.83 14.95 -2.43
CA GLN A 31 -8.75 13.52 -2.11
C GLN A 31 -9.97 12.73 -2.64
N MET A 32 -11.16 13.30 -2.52
CA MET A 32 -12.37 12.70 -3.05
C MET A 32 -12.29 12.54 -4.57
N LEU A 33 -11.86 13.58 -5.29
CA LEU A 33 -11.69 13.53 -6.74
C LEU A 33 -10.62 12.51 -7.17
N ARG A 34 -9.50 12.41 -6.44
CA ARG A 34 -8.49 11.36 -6.70
C ARG A 34 -9.06 9.95 -6.54
N ASN A 35 -9.84 9.72 -5.49
CA ASN A 35 -10.47 8.42 -5.29
C ASN A 35 -11.49 8.10 -6.41
N GLN A 36 -12.24 9.10 -6.86
CA GLN A 36 -13.15 8.98 -8.01
C GLN A 36 -12.38 8.70 -9.30
N LEU A 37 -11.29 9.42 -9.56
CA LEU A 37 -10.42 9.19 -10.72
C LEU A 37 -9.91 7.75 -10.76
N MET A 38 -9.38 7.25 -9.65
CA MET A 38 -8.90 5.87 -9.58
C MET A 38 -10.02 4.84 -9.81
N ALA A 39 -11.24 5.15 -9.41
CA ALA A 39 -12.39 4.30 -9.68
C ALA A 39 -12.82 4.31 -11.15
N THR A 40 -12.73 5.46 -11.84
CA THR A 40 -13.05 5.58 -13.27
C THR A 40 -12.00 4.91 -14.15
N VAL A 41 -10.73 5.11 -13.84
CA VAL A 41 -9.59 4.45 -14.54
C VAL A 41 -9.74 2.92 -14.50
N ARG A 42 -10.09 2.35 -13.34
CA ARG A 42 -10.29 0.89 -13.23
C ARG A 42 -11.46 0.37 -14.05
N ARG A 43 -12.51 1.17 -14.20
CA ARG A 43 -13.67 0.78 -15.01
C ARG A 43 -13.43 0.97 -16.49
N GLY A 44 -12.34 1.63 -16.88
CA GLY A 44 -12.11 2.05 -18.27
C GLY A 44 -13.15 3.06 -18.76
N ASP A 45 -13.75 3.83 -17.85
CA ASP A 45 -14.79 4.81 -18.14
C ASP A 45 -14.16 6.17 -18.47
N ALA A 46 -13.78 6.35 -19.74
CA ALA A 46 -13.10 7.55 -20.21
C ALA A 46 -13.95 8.83 -20.04
N ALA A 47 -15.27 8.74 -20.22
CA ALA A 47 -16.13 9.90 -20.09
C ALA A 47 -16.25 10.35 -18.61
N ALA A 48 -16.39 9.41 -17.68
CA ALA A 48 -16.39 9.73 -16.27
C ALA A 48 -14.99 10.20 -15.81
N MET A 49 -13.90 9.65 -16.36
CA MET A 49 -12.54 10.09 -16.10
C MET A 49 -12.33 11.55 -16.53
N GLU A 50 -12.77 11.90 -17.76
CA GLU A 50 -12.73 13.28 -18.28
C GLU A 50 -13.46 14.26 -17.35
N SER A 51 -14.69 13.91 -16.94
CA SER A 51 -15.48 14.75 -16.01
C SER A 51 -14.78 14.98 -14.68
N VAL A 52 -14.23 13.94 -14.07
CA VAL A 52 -13.50 14.02 -12.79
C VAL A 52 -12.22 14.86 -12.95
N CYS A 53 -11.49 14.68 -14.05
CA CYS A 53 -10.27 15.44 -14.31
C CYS A 53 -10.55 16.93 -14.52
N HIS A 54 -11.64 17.30 -15.23
CA HIS A 54 -12.05 18.70 -15.35
C HIS A 54 -12.37 19.34 -13.98
N GLU A 55 -13.04 18.62 -13.09
CA GLU A 55 -13.24 19.11 -11.73
C GLU A 55 -11.91 19.25 -10.96
N GLY A 56 -10.98 18.32 -11.17
CA GLY A 56 -9.64 18.37 -10.58
C GLY A 56 -8.82 19.55 -11.07
N VAL A 57 -8.80 19.80 -12.38
CA VAL A 57 -8.16 20.97 -12.98
C VAL A 57 -8.79 22.29 -12.49
N LYS A 58 -10.13 22.33 -12.38
CA LYS A 58 -10.82 23.50 -11.83
C LYS A 58 -10.47 23.75 -10.37
N LEU A 59 -10.32 22.68 -9.58
CA LEU A 59 -9.97 22.77 -8.17
C LEU A 59 -8.52 23.22 -7.95
N ILE A 60 -7.58 22.63 -8.71
CA ILE A 60 -6.13 22.90 -8.64
C ILE A 60 -5.56 23.03 -10.07
N PRO A 61 -5.64 24.19 -10.69
CA PRO A 61 -5.26 24.39 -12.08
C PRO A 61 -3.79 24.09 -12.41
N GLY A 62 -2.89 24.14 -11.43
CA GLY A 62 -1.47 23.86 -11.60
C GLY A 62 -1.05 22.42 -11.27
N ASP A 63 -1.99 21.52 -11.01
CA ASP A 63 -1.65 20.11 -10.72
C ASP A 63 -1.42 19.33 -12.01
N ALA A 64 -0.16 19.07 -12.30
CA ALA A 64 0.28 18.31 -13.47
C ALA A 64 -0.43 16.94 -13.62
N THR A 65 -0.81 16.32 -12.52
CA THR A 65 -1.46 14.99 -12.53
C THR A 65 -2.87 15.07 -13.11
N TRP A 66 -3.62 16.13 -12.82
CA TRP A 66 -4.96 16.31 -13.38
C TRP A 66 -4.90 16.52 -14.89
N HIS A 67 -3.96 17.36 -15.38
CA HIS A 67 -3.75 17.59 -16.80
C HIS A 67 -3.31 16.32 -17.54
N TYR A 68 -2.41 15.53 -16.93
CA TYR A 68 -1.99 14.25 -17.50
C TYR A 68 -3.15 13.27 -17.66
N ASN A 69 -3.94 13.07 -16.61
CA ASN A 69 -5.07 12.15 -16.68
C ASN A 69 -6.21 12.67 -17.58
N LEU A 70 -6.36 13.99 -17.69
CA LEU A 70 -7.28 14.60 -18.65
C LEU A 70 -6.84 14.35 -20.08
N ALA A 71 -5.55 14.47 -20.37
CA ALA A 71 -4.99 14.12 -21.66
C ALA A 71 -5.26 12.65 -22.03
N CYS A 72 -5.06 11.72 -21.07
CA CYS A 72 -5.40 10.31 -21.25
C CYS A 72 -6.88 10.12 -21.57
N ALA A 73 -7.79 10.75 -20.82
CA ALA A 73 -9.22 10.64 -21.06
C ALA A 73 -9.65 11.19 -22.43
N LEU A 74 -9.11 12.34 -22.83
CA LEU A 74 -9.39 12.97 -24.12
C LEU A 74 -8.84 12.16 -25.31
N ALA A 75 -7.72 11.47 -25.14
CA ALA A 75 -7.11 10.67 -26.20
C ALA A 75 -7.98 9.49 -26.68
N TYR A 76 -8.96 9.07 -25.88
CA TYR A 76 -9.96 8.07 -26.30
C TYR A 76 -10.97 8.61 -27.32
N ARG A 77 -11.17 9.92 -27.40
CA ARG A 77 -12.13 10.55 -28.30
C ARG A 77 -11.52 10.84 -29.66
N GLU A 78 -12.21 10.45 -30.74
CA GLU A 78 -11.69 10.59 -32.10
C GLU A 78 -11.41 12.04 -32.52
N ASN A 79 -12.17 13.01 -32.00
CA ASN A 79 -12.08 14.43 -32.37
C ASN A 79 -11.43 15.30 -31.28
N ALA A 80 -10.73 14.73 -30.29
CA ALA A 80 -10.16 15.48 -29.19
C ALA A 80 -8.63 15.32 -29.05
N GLN A 81 -7.96 14.84 -30.10
CA GLN A 81 -6.50 14.60 -30.06
C GLN A 81 -5.69 15.86 -29.81
N GLU A 82 -6.06 16.99 -30.45
CA GLU A 82 -5.38 18.27 -30.20
C GLU A 82 -5.60 18.76 -28.79
N ALA A 83 -6.82 18.66 -28.26
CA ALA A 83 -7.11 18.99 -26.87
C ALA A 83 -6.34 18.08 -25.89
N ALA A 84 -6.18 16.79 -26.23
CA ALA A 84 -5.35 15.87 -25.43
C ALA A 84 -3.87 16.27 -25.44
N LEU A 85 -3.34 16.70 -26.59
CA LEU A 85 -1.97 17.21 -26.70
C LEU A 85 -1.79 18.53 -25.93
N ASP A 86 -2.80 19.41 -25.94
CA ASP A 86 -2.78 20.64 -25.14
C ASP A 86 -2.69 20.33 -23.65
N GLU A 87 -3.51 19.42 -23.16
CA GLU A 87 -3.50 19.03 -21.75
C GLU A 87 -2.21 18.29 -21.37
N LEU A 88 -1.68 17.45 -22.26
CA LEU A 88 -0.39 16.77 -22.04
C LEU A 88 0.77 17.79 -22.00
N SER A 89 0.73 18.80 -22.86
CA SER A 89 1.68 19.91 -22.85
C SER A 89 1.63 20.66 -21.52
N ARG A 90 0.42 21.01 -21.05
CA ARG A 90 0.22 21.66 -19.75
C ARG A 90 0.73 20.78 -18.59
N ALA A 91 0.48 19.46 -18.64
CA ALA A 91 1.01 18.55 -17.63
C ALA A 91 2.54 18.66 -17.51
N VAL A 92 3.25 18.69 -18.65
CA VAL A 92 4.72 18.85 -18.67
C VAL A 92 5.14 20.24 -18.18
N ASP A 93 4.42 21.29 -18.56
CA ASP A 93 4.68 22.66 -18.11
C ASP A 93 4.50 22.81 -16.60
N PHE A 94 3.51 22.13 -16.03
CA PHE A 94 3.27 22.07 -14.59
C PHE A 94 4.16 21.04 -13.83
N GLY A 95 5.09 20.39 -14.53
CA GLY A 95 6.13 19.57 -13.90
C GLY A 95 5.91 18.07 -13.96
N PHE A 96 5.05 17.55 -14.85
CA PHE A 96 5.01 16.12 -15.12
C PHE A 96 6.25 15.70 -15.94
N ARG A 97 7.16 14.93 -15.32
CA ARG A 97 8.50 14.68 -15.86
C ARG A 97 8.79 13.23 -16.19
N ASN A 98 7.81 12.36 -15.97
CA ASN A 98 7.98 10.95 -16.26
C ASN A 98 7.77 10.69 -17.76
N ALA A 99 8.78 11.07 -18.57
CA ALA A 99 8.76 10.87 -20.01
C ALA A 99 8.52 9.41 -20.41
N ARG A 100 9.08 8.46 -19.62
CA ARG A 100 8.86 7.04 -19.86
C ARG A 100 7.39 6.64 -19.67
N ALA A 101 6.72 7.20 -18.66
CA ALA A 101 5.29 6.96 -18.48
C ALA A 101 4.51 7.50 -19.69
N ILE A 102 4.80 8.74 -20.15
CA ILE A 102 4.15 9.31 -21.33
C ILE A 102 4.33 8.41 -22.56
N GLU A 103 5.55 7.93 -22.82
CA GLU A 103 5.87 7.07 -23.99
C GLU A 103 5.24 5.68 -23.92
N SER A 104 5.06 5.12 -22.74
CA SER A 104 4.57 3.74 -22.56
C SER A 104 3.09 3.64 -22.22
N ASP A 105 2.41 4.76 -22.01
CA ASP A 105 1.00 4.78 -21.66
C ASP A 105 0.12 4.41 -22.86
N ARG A 106 -0.64 3.33 -22.70
CA ARG A 106 -1.55 2.84 -23.74
C ARG A 106 -2.70 3.81 -24.01
N ASP A 107 -3.07 4.59 -23.03
CA ASP A 107 -4.16 5.56 -23.15
C ASP A 107 -3.77 6.69 -24.10
N LEU A 108 -2.46 6.99 -24.24
CA LEU A 108 -1.92 7.99 -25.16
C LEU A 108 -1.52 7.43 -26.53
N ALA A 109 -1.72 6.13 -26.80
CA ALA A 109 -1.22 5.48 -28.02
C ALA A 109 -1.68 6.16 -29.33
N ARG A 110 -2.87 6.75 -29.35
CA ARG A 110 -3.40 7.48 -30.52
C ARG A 110 -2.64 8.78 -30.82
N LEU A 111 -1.89 9.32 -29.86
CA LEU A 111 -1.13 10.54 -29.98
C LEU A 111 0.32 10.30 -30.45
N HIS A 112 0.81 9.07 -30.36
CA HIS A 112 2.22 8.75 -30.62
C HIS A 112 2.73 9.14 -32.00
N ASN A 113 1.85 9.16 -33.00
CA ASN A 113 2.22 9.54 -34.40
C ASN A 113 2.25 11.06 -34.61
N SER A 114 1.89 11.87 -33.63
CA SER A 114 1.92 13.32 -33.72
C SER A 114 3.34 13.87 -33.51
N PRO A 115 3.86 14.74 -34.37
CA PRO A 115 5.13 15.44 -34.13
C PRO A 115 5.11 16.24 -32.83
N ARG A 116 3.96 16.79 -32.47
CA ARG A 116 3.74 17.54 -31.23
C ARG A 116 3.87 16.64 -29.98
N PHE A 117 3.44 15.37 -30.07
CA PHE A 117 3.67 14.41 -29.01
C PHE A 117 5.16 14.16 -28.74
N ALA A 118 5.95 13.98 -29.82
CA ALA A 118 7.40 13.80 -29.73
C ALA A 118 8.09 15.03 -29.10
N GLU A 119 7.65 16.24 -29.47
CA GLU A 119 8.13 17.48 -28.83
C GLU A 119 7.83 17.53 -27.33
N ILE A 120 6.60 17.21 -26.90
CA ILE A 120 6.20 17.19 -25.50
C ILE A 120 7.05 16.18 -24.72
N VAL A 121 7.26 14.98 -25.25
CA VAL A 121 8.14 13.96 -24.65
C VAL A 121 9.58 14.48 -24.54
N GLY A 122 10.07 15.16 -25.57
CA GLY A 122 11.39 15.80 -25.57
C GLY A 122 11.55 16.83 -24.45
N ARG A 123 10.53 17.67 -24.24
CA ARG A 123 10.49 18.64 -23.12
C ARG A 123 10.47 17.93 -21.76
N ALA A 124 9.66 16.88 -21.60
CA ALA A 124 9.63 16.10 -20.37
C ALA A 124 11.00 15.47 -20.05
N LYS A 125 11.71 14.94 -21.05
CA LYS A 125 13.09 14.42 -20.89
C LYS A 125 14.08 15.51 -20.51
N ALA A 126 14.01 16.67 -21.16
CA ALA A 126 14.90 17.79 -20.89
C ALA A 126 14.74 18.35 -19.48
N THR A 127 13.51 18.35 -18.97
CA THR A 127 13.19 18.88 -17.65
C THR A 127 13.27 17.86 -16.52
N ALA A 128 13.52 16.58 -16.82
CA ALA A 128 13.50 15.49 -15.85
C ALA A 128 14.44 15.68 -14.62
N LYS A 129 15.52 16.44 -14.79
CA LYS A 129 16.51 16.73 -13.74
C LYS A 129 16.30 18.07 -13.03
N LEU A 130 15.39 18.89 -13.52
CA LEU A 130 15.12 20.19 -12.90
C LEU A 130 14.20 20.02 -11.68
N PRO A 131 14.32 20.83 -10.64
CA PRO A 131 13.32 20.87 -9.58
C PRO A 131 11.95 21.23 -10.16
N PRO A 132 10.81 20.71 -9.61
CA PRO A 132 9.48 21.06 -10.11
C PRO A 132 9.30 22.57 -10.17
N ALA A 133 8.87 23.09 -11.31
CA ALA A 133 8.51 24.50 -11.42
C ALA A 133 7.32 24.76 -10.50
N GLY A 134 7.37 25.85 -9.74
CA GLY A 134 6.21 26.35 -9.00
C GLY A 134 5.85 25.61 -7.70
N ARG A 135 6.77 24.89 -7.07
CA ARG A 135 6.52 24.49 -5.66
C ARG A 135 6.39 25.74 -4.83
N PRO A 136 5.25 25.97 -4.18
CA PRO A 136 5.14 27.08 -3.26
C PRO A 136 6.17 26.86 -2.13
N VAL A 137 7.12 27.79 -1.99
CA VAL A 137 8.00 27.81 -0.84
C VAL A 137 7.15 28.20 0.35
N VAL A 138 6.97 27.26 1.27
CA VAL A 138 6.20 27.47 2.49
C VAL A 138 7.19 27.81 3.60
N GLU A 139 7.08 29.00 4.16
CA GLU A 139 7.82 29.33 5.36
C GLU A 139 7.47 28.34 6.47
N PRO A 140 8.46 27.78 7.16
CA PRO A 140 8.20 26.83 8.22
C PRO A 140 7.42 27.49 9.35
N ALA A 141 6.25 26.93 9.69
CA ALA A 141 5.57 27.29 10.90
C ALA A 141 6.41 26.87 12.11
N LEU A 142 6.73 27.81 12.97
CA LEU A 142 7.46 27.53 14.20
C LEU A 142 6.50 27.04 15.27
N ALA A 143 6.83 25.93 15.90
CA ALA A 143 6.07 25.38 17.01
C ALA A 143 7.00 24.99 18.16
N PRO A 144 6.66 25.25 19.42
CA PRO A 144 7.44 24.81 20.55
C PRO A 144 7.30 23.31 20.77
N PHE A 145 8.34 22.67 21.33
CA PHE A 145 8.22 21.32 21.84
C PHE A 145 7.08 21.21 22.87
N GLY A 146 6.31 20.14 22.79
CA GLY A 146 5.15 19.94 23.66
C GLY A 146 3.95 20.82 23.38
N GLY A 147 4.03 21.67 22.35
CA GLY A 147 2.92 22.54 21.93
C GLY A 147 1.91 21.82 21.07
N THR A 148 0.89 22.58 20.64
CA THR A 148 -0.12 22.11 19.69
C THR A 148 0.02 22.87 18.39
N VAL A 149 0.19 22.11 17.29
CA VAL A 149 0.19 22.64 15.93
C VAL A 149 -1.17 22.39 15.32
N ARG A 150 -1.81 23.44 14.81
CA ARG A 150 -3.01 23.31 13.99
C ARG A 150 -2.64 23.38 12.53
N LEU A 151 -3.00 22.35 11.77
CA LEU A 151 -2.80 22.36 10.33
C LEU A 151 -3.78 23.33 9.67
N SER A 152 -3.26 24.13 8.76
CA SER A 152 -4.00 25.14 8.01
C SER A 152 -3.31 25.40 6.68
N GLU A 153 -3.89 26.27 5.86
CA GLU A 153 -3.30 26.74 4.62
C GLU A 153 -1.93 27.43 4.78
N THR A 154 -1.55 27.82 5.99
CA THR A 154 -0.28 28.53 6.23
C THR A 154 0.90 27.60 6.47
N ASN A 155 0.67 26.36 6.86
CA ASN A 155 1.73 25.44 7.28
C ASN A 155 1.71 24.06 6.61
N VAL A 156 0.86 23.89 5.60
CA VAL A 156 0.75 22.65 4.82
C VAL A 156 0.74 22.99 3.35
N VAL A 157 1.42 22.16 2.55
CA VAL A 157 1.51 22.29 1.11
C VAL A 157 1.29 20.94 0.44
N TRP A 158 0.66 20.97 -0.73
CA TRP A 158 0.60 19.78 -1.57
C TRP A 158 1.95 19.53 -2.23
N ASP A 159 2.50 18.34 -2.05
CA ASP A 159 3.69 17.88 -2.76
C ASP A 159 3.32 16.98 -3.94
N PHE A 160 3.56 17.47 -5.15
CA PHE A 160 3.22 16.75 -6.40
C PHE A 160 4.02 15.47 -6.58
N GLU A 161 5.24 15.45 -6.13
CA GLU A 161 6.15 14.33 -6.34
C GLU A 161 5.74 13.12 -5.48
N SER A 162 5.42 13.37 -4.23
CA SER A 162 4.94 12.31 -3.32
C SER A 162 3.43 12.06 -3.45
N GLY A 163 2.66 13.03 -3.96
CA GLY A 163 1.21 12.99 -3.99
C GLY A 163 0.56 13.10 -2.60
N PHE A 164 1.23 13.80 -1.67
CA PHE A 164 0.76 14.02 -0.31
C PHE A 164 0.73 15.49 0.07
N PHE A 165 -0.07 15.81 1.08
CA PHE A 165 0.09 17.06 1.80
C PHE A 165 1.26 16.93 2.79
N VAL A 166 2.20 17.84 2.70
CA VAL A 166 3.40 17.88 3.53
C VAL A 166 3.31 19.08 4.47
N GLY A 167 3.47 18.83 5.76
CA GLY A 167 3.58 19.89 6.75
C GLY A 167 4.98 20.50 6.73
N ASN A 168 5.05 21.81 6.65
CA ASN A 168 6.29 22.53 6.84
C ASN A 168 6.31 23.14 8.25
N ILE A 169 6.61 22.29 9.24
CA ILE A 169 6.61 22.68 10.64
C ILE A 169 8.01 22.50 11.19
N LYS A 170 8.59 23.55 11.72
CA LYS A 170 9.87 23.52 12.41
C LYS A 170 9.63 23.65 13.92
N LEU A 171 10.01 22.65 14.66
CA LEU A 171 9.95 22.68 16.11
C LEU A 171 11.09 23.56 16.64
N THR A 172 10.72 24.48 17.53
CA THR A 172 11.63 25.41 18.18
C THR A 172 11.70 25.12 19.68
N GLY A 173 12.83 25.42 20.27
CA GLY A 173 13.12 25.23 21.67
C GLY A 173 14.42 24.44 21.84
N GLU A 174 15.11 24.69 22.91
CA GLU A 174 16.25 23.86 23.32
C GLU A 174 15.73 22.56 23.94
N ASN A 175 16.55 21.52 23.90
CA ASN A 175 16.31 20.29 24.65
C ASN A 175 16.46 20.59 26.16
N ALA A 176 15.49 21.29 26.72
CA ALA A 176 15.42 21.46 28.17
C ALA A 176 15.32 20.08 28.85
N PRO A 177 15.85 19.94 30.06
CA PRO A 177 15.65 18.75 30.88
C PRO A 177 14.17 18.39 30.86
N SER A 178 13.87 17.14 30.54
CA SER A 178 12.49 16.74 30.36
C SER A 178 11.76 16.73 31.70
N PRO A 179 10.70 17.50 31.90
CA PRO A 179 9.85 17.39 33.08
C PRO A 179 9.09 16.05 33.13
N LEU A 180 9.23 15.22 32.10
CA LEU A 180 8.63 13.90 32.03
C LEU A 180 9.12 12.99 33.14
N ALA A 181 10.42 13.02 33.45
CA ALA A 181 10.98 12.23 34.55
C ALA A 181 10.31 12.56 35.90
N GLU A 182 10.12 13.84 36.20
CA GLU A 182 9.47 14.30 37.43
C GLU A 182 7.99 13.87 37.49
N ARG A 183 7.28 14.00 36.36
CA ARG A 183 5.89 13.55 36.28
C ARG A 183 5.72 12.06 36.45
N TYR A 184 6.61 11.26 35.86
CA TYR A 184 6.59 9.82 36.04
C TYR A 184 6.94 9.40 37.46
N SER A 185 7.83 10.13 38.15
CA SER A 185 8.14 9.85 39.54
C SER A 185 7.04 10.31 40.51
N ALA A 186 6.36 11.42 40.21
CA ALA A 186 5.35 12.01 41.10
C ALA A 186 3.98 11.32 41.02
N SER A 187 3.64 10.66 39.92
CA SER A 187 2.36 9.97 39.74
C SER A 187 2.44 8.52 40.19
N LYS A 188 1.31 7.99 40.72
CA LYS A 188 1.20 6.55 41.00
C LYS A 188 1.59 5.76 39.77
N PRO A 189 2.44 4.73 39.88
CA PRO A 189 2.87 3.94 38.74
C PRO A 189 1.70 3.14 38.20
N ASP A 190 1.15 3.58 37.05
CA ASP A 190 0.15 2.81 36.30
C ASP A 190 0.80 1.69 35.50
N SER A 191 2.13 1.69 35.40
CA SER A 191 2.89 0.68 34.67
C SER A 191 4.25 0.40 35.33
N PRO A 192 4.74 -0.84 35.27
CA PRO A 192 6.02 -1.24 35.88
C PRO A 192 7.25 -0.57 35.27
N GLU A 193 7.15 -0.13 34.01
CA GLU A 193 8.24 0.50 33.26
C GLU A 193 8.48 1.97 33.62
N ARG A 194 7.56 2.62 34.33
CA ARG A 194 7.67 4.05 34.71
C ARG A 194 8.95 4.42 35.42
N PRO A 195 9.38 3.72 36.49
CA PRO A 195 10.63 4.05 37.18
C PRO A 195 11.86 3.94 36.29
N LEU A 196 11.91 2.91 35.43
CA LEU A 196 12.99 2.73 34.47
C LEU A 196 13.02 3.84 33.44
N LEU A 197 11.87 4.18 32.88
CA LEU A 197 11.76 5.26 31.89
C LEU A 197 12.21 6.59 32.49
N CYS A 198 11.88 6.91 33.73
CA CYS A 198 12.35 8.08 34.43
C CYS A 198 13.88 8.10 34.57
N ALA A 199 14.49 6.98 34.94
CA ALA A 199 15.93 6.85 35.06
C ALA A 199 16.61 7.09 33.70
N TRP A 200 16.14 6.47 32.64
CA TRP A 200 16.73 6.59 31.29
C TRP A 200 16.59 7.99 30.71
N ILE A 201 15.44 8.65 30.93
CA ILE A 201 15.27 10.05 30.51
C ILE A 201 16.24 10.96 31.25
N SER A 202 16.46 10.70 32.55
CA SER A 202 17.39 11.49 33.39
C SER A 202 18.85 11.27 33.00
N GLU A 203 19.22 10.06 32.55
CA GLU A 203 20.62 9.71 32.23
C GLU A 203 21.15 10.28 30.91
N GLY A 204 20.35 10.83 30.05
CA GLY A 204 20.98 11.38 28.87
C GLY A 204 20.16 11.54 27.61
N THR A 205 18.94 11.08 27.61
CA THR A 205 18.00 11.50 26.58
C THR A 205 17.28 12.74 27.08
N ALA A 206 17.99 13.79 27.31
CA ALA A 206 17.47 15.07 27.82
C ALA A 206 16.20 15.57 27.09
N SER A 207 15.87 14.98 25.97
CA SER A 207 14.71 15.31 25.18
C SER A 207 13.47 14.45 25.47
N GLY A 208 13.58 13.29 26.15
CA GLY A 208 12.42 12.40 26.29
C GLY A 208 11.71 12.19 24.95
N ASN A 209 10.41 12.52 24.85
CA ASN A 209 9.68 12.60 23.60
C ASN A 209 9.83 13.96 22.89
N GLY A 210 10.85 14.75 23.23
CA GLY A 210 11.07 16.06 22.62
C GLY A 210 11.27 15.96 21.11
N GLY A 211 10.42 16.68 20.39
CA GLY A 211 10.40 16.65 18.95
C GLY A 211 9.64 15.50 18.31
N ASP A 212 9.14 14.55 19.08
CA ASP A 212 8.19 13.57 18.56
C ASP A 212 6.81 14.20 18.36
N VAL A 213 6.06 13.67 17.41
CA VAL A 213 4.79 14.23 16.97
C VAL A 213 3.67 13.21 17.18
N TYR A 214 2.57 13.66 17.76
CA TYR A 214 1.35 12.89 17.92
C TYR A 214 0.23 13.45 17.05
N VAL A 215 -0.36 12.58 16.23
CA VAL A 215 -1.46 12.92 15.35
C VAL A 215 -2.65 12.04 15.70
N ASN A 216 -3.65 12.59 16.35
CA ASN A 216 -4.92 11.91 16.57
C ASN A 216 -5.89 12.24 15.43
N ARG A 217 -6.14 11.25 14.57
CA ARG A 217 -7.08 11.33 13.46
C ARG A 217 -8.46 10.81 13.81
N ASP A 218 -8.57 10.10 14.94
CA ASP A 218 -9.84 9.68 15.50
C ASP A 218 -10.20 10.59 16.68
N ARG A 219 -11.17 11.44 16.50
CA ARG A 219 -11.54 12.46 17.48
C ARG A 219 -11.98 11.89 18.83
N ASP A 220 -12.61 10.71 18.80
CA ASP A 220 -13.42 10.24 19.91
C ASP A 220 -12.84 9.01 20.62
N HIS A 221 -11.96 8.26 19.93
CA HIS A 221 -11.48 6.98 20.43
C HIS A 221 -9.94 6.94 20.50
N SER A 222 -9.43 6.09 21.37
CA SER A 222 -8.00 5.76 21.49
C SER A 222 -7.07 6.96 21.71
N LYS A 223 -7.56 8.03 22.32
CA LYS A 223 -6.75 9.23 22.60
C LYS A 223 -5.66 8.92 23.62
N LEU A 224 -4.45 9.41 23.36
CA LEU A 224 -3.44 9.52 24.40
C LEU A 224 -3.77 10.71 25.31
N ASN A 225 -3.53 10.54 26.59
CA ASN A 225 -3.45 11.68 27.50
C ASN A 225 -2.10 12.38 27.25
N VAL A 226 -2.10 13.41 26.39
CA VAL A 226 -0.88 14.14 26.03
C VAL A 226 -0.24 14.86 27.22
N ALA A 227 -0.99 15.09 28.30
CA ALA A 227 -0.44 15.65 29.52
C ALA A 227 0.61 14.73 30.17
N ASP A 228 0.56 13.43 29.90
CA ASP A 228 1.57 12.47 30.36
C ASP A 228 2.90 12.60 29.56
N PHE A 229 2.89 13.30 28.42
CA PHE A 229 4.00 13.45 27.50
C PHE A 229 4.22 14.92 27.12
N PRO A 230 4.71 15.76 28.05
CA PRO A 230 4.73 17.22 27.90
C PRO A 230 5.65 17.73 26.77
N LEU A 231 6.59 16.92 26.29
CA LEU A 231 7.47 17.28 25.16
C LEU A 231 6.97 16.73 23.82
N LEU A 232 5.86 15.97 23.81
CA LEU A 232 5.23 15.45 22.61
C LEU A 232 4.40 16.56 21.94
N THR A 233 4.74 16.90 20.71
CA THR A 233 3.99 17.92 19.96
C THR A 233 2.71 17.32 19.36
N THR A 234 1.56 17.91 19.71
CA THR A 234 0.26 17.46 19.17
C THR A 234 -0.06 18.17 17.87
N VAL A 235 -0.48 17.40 16.86
CA VAL A 235 -0.94 17.94 15.57
C VAL A 235 -2.44 17.76 15.46
N LEU A 236 -3.15 18.85 15.17
CA LEU A 236 -4.58 18.87 14.98
C LEU A 236 -4.93 19.23 13.53
N TYR A 237 -5.75 18.40 12.93
CA TYR A 237 -6.33 18.68 11.61
C TYR A 237 -7.50 19.66 11.69
N PRO A 238 -7.75 20.48 10.66
CA PRO A 238 -8.91 21.32 10.59
C PRO A 238 -10.19 20.47 10.52
N LYS A 239 -11.29 21.05 11.02
CA LYS A 239 -12.60 20.34 11.05
C LYS A 239 -13.04 19.86 9.67
N GLU A 240 -12.78 20.66 8.66
CA GLU A 240 -13.13 20.39 7.27
C GLU A 240 -12.42 19.13 6.76
N ALA A 241 -11.12 18.99 7.01
CA ALA A 241 -10.37 17.80 6.65
C ALA A 241 -10.95 16.56 7.32
N ILE A 242 -11.25 16.63 8.61
CA ILE A 242 -11.82 15.51 9.36
C ILE A 242 -13.24 15.17 8.88
N GLN A 243 -14.05 16.18 8.57
CA GLN A 243 -15.42 15.98 8.09
C GLN A 243 -15.49 15.16 6.80
N PHE A 244 -14.51 15.36 5.91
CA PHE A 244 -14.42 14.65 4.64
C PHE A 244 -13.53 13.40 4.71
N ASN A 245 -13.08 12.98 5.88
CA ASN A 245 -12.22 11.81 6.12
C ASN A 245 -10.85 11.84 5.38
N VAL A 246 -10.38 13.02 5.01
CA VAL A 246 -9.10 13.15 4.27
C VAL A 246 -7.92 12.66 5.08
N ASP A 247 -7.93 13.01 6.35
CA ASP A 247 -6.92 12.61 7.31
C ASP A 247 -6.94 11.12 7.65
N LEU A 248 -8.05 10.44 7.40
CA LEU A 248 -8.20 9.01 7.64
C LEU A 248 -7.54 8.15 6.58
N ASP A 249 -7.24 8.72 5.43
CA ASP A 249 -6.57 8.03 4.31
C ASP A 249 -5.05 7.95 4.48
N HIS A 250 -4.54 8.24 5.65
CA HIS A 250 -3.14 8.17 6.04
C HIS A 250 -2.20 9.15 5.35
N SER A 251 -1.49 9.87 6.18
CA SER A 251 -0.30 10.62 5.80
C SER A 251 -0.49 11.61 4.65
N ASN A 252 -1.54 12.36 4.69
CA ASN A 252 -1.58 13.56 3.89
C ASN A 252 -0.55 14.58 4.37
N THR A 253 0.01 14.36 5.59
CA THR A 253 1.00 15.24 6.20
C THR A 253 2.15 14.43 6.77
N LEU A 254 3.36 14.72 6.33
CA LEU A 254 4.58 14.07 6.78
C LEU A 254 5.44 15.04 7.59
N PHE A 255 6.08 14.51 8.64
CA PHE A 255 7.05 15.22 9.46
C PHE A 255 8.40 14.48 9.39
N PRO A 256 9.14 14.61 8.27
CA PRO A 256 10.41 13.93 8.12
C PRO A 256 11.39 14.37 9.20
N GLY A 257 12.22 13.45 9.68
CA GLY A 257 13.20 13.72 10.73
C GLY A 257 12.62 13.71 12.15
N ARG A 258 11.37 13.27 12.34
CA ARG A 258 10.73 13.10 13.64
C ARG A 258 10.00 11.77 13.70
N PHE A 259 9.87 11.17 14.88
CA PHE A 259 8.89 10.13 15.08
C PHE A 259 7.50 10.76 15.03
N SER A 260 6.65 10.23 14.18
CA SER A 260 5.25 10.64 14.09
C SER A 260 4.36 9.45 14.47
N ILE A 261 3.67 9.57 15.60
CA ILE A 261 2.77 8.55 16.13
C ILE A 261 1.35 8.94 15.72
N VAL A 262 0.75 8.10 14.90
CA VAL A 262 -0.56 8.37 14.30
C VAL A 262 -1.55 7.32 14.74
N ASN A 263 -2.67 7.77 15.27
CA ASN A 263 -3.80 6.92 15.54
C ASN A 263 -4.95 7.31 14.62
N ALA A 264 -5.57 6.30 14.01
CA ALA A 264 -6.72 6.45 13.15
C ALA A 264 -7.60 5.21 13.27
N SER A 265 -8.28 5.08 14.43
CA SER A 265 -9.07 3.90 14.76
C SER A 265 -10.40 3.81 14.01
N ARG A 266 -10.76 4.81 13.23
CA ARG A 266 -12.06 4.94 12.58
C ARG A 266 -12.21 3.98 11.40
N ALA A 267 -13.43 3.49 11.23
CA ALA A 267 -13.82 2.70 10.07
C ALA A 267 -14.02 3.55 8.81
N ARG A 268 -13.78 2.95 7.64
CA ARG A 268 -14.07 3.57 6.34
C ARG A 268 -15.57 3.52 6.05
N MET A 269 -16.26 4.63 6.27
CA MET A 269 -17.72 4.70 6.18
C MET A 269 -18.24 5.10 4.79
N ASN A 270 -17.42 5.71 3.94
CA ASN A 270 -17.83 6.25 2.63
C ASN A 270 -17.74 5.22 1.48
N SER A 271 -17.33 4.01 1.78
CA SER A 271 -17.36 2.91 0.82
C SER A 271 -18.73 2.24 0.84
N PRO A 272 -19.22 1.67 -0.27
CA PRO A 272 -20.39 0.81 -0.22
C PRO A 272 -20.21 -0.39 0.74
N LEU A 273 -18.98 -0.60 1.20
CA LEU A 273 -18.58 -1.68 2.08
C LEU A 273 -17.85 -1.11 3.29
N TRP A 274 -18.36 -1.40 4.46
CA TRP A 274 -17.72 -1.06 5.71
C TRP A 274 -16.48 -1.90 5.90
N ARG A 275 -15.38 -1.27 6.34
CA ARG A 275 -14.14 -1.94 6.68
C ARG A 275 -13.36 -1.15 7.70
N SER A 276 -12.55 -1.84 8.52
CA SER A 276 -11.59 -1.17 9.37
C SER A 276 -10.53 -0.45 8.53
N MET A 277 -9.89 0.56 9.11
CA MET A 277 -8.77 1.23 8.44
C MET A 277 -7.58 0.30 8.25
N ALA A 278 -7.36 -0.63 9.18
CA ALA A 278 -6.31 -1.63 9.05
C ALA A 278 -6.50 -2.51 7.80
N ARG A 279 -7.73 -2.94 7.52
CA ARG A 279 -8.07 -3.69 6.30
C ARG A 279 -8.04 -2.80 5.06
N ALA A 280 -8.60 -1.59 5.15
CA ALA A 280 -8.62 -0.64 4.04
C ALA A 280 -7.21 -0.31 3.55
N SER A 281 -6.22 -0.18 4.45
CA SER A 281 -4.82 0.08 4.10
C SER A 281 -4.20 -0.99 3.19
N MET A 282 -4.76 -2.19 3.18
CA MET A 282 -4.31 -3.32 2.36
C MET A 282 -5.16 -3.54 1.11
N THR A 283 -6.45 -3.18 1.17
CA THR A 283 -7.41 -3.50 0.10
C THR A 283 -7.73 -2.33 -0.81
N GLU A 284 -7.62 -1.10 -0.33
CA GLU A 284 -7.86 0.08 -1.16
C GLU A 284 -6.65 0.42 -2.03
N PRO A 285 -6.87 0.71 -3.29
CA PRO A 285 -5.79 0.99 -4.22
C PRO A 285 -4.95 2.22 -3.87
N GLY A 286 -3.65 2.05 -3.96
CA GLY A 286 -2.68 3.09 -3.66
C GLY A 286 -2.49 3.35 -2.16
N LEU A 287 -3.32 2.75 -1.28
CA LEU A 287 -3.21 3.02 0.15
C LEU A 287 -2.01 2.32 0.77
N ALA A 288 -1.71 1.08 0.35
CA ALA A 288 -0.51 0.36 0.79
C ALA A 288 0.79 1.11 0.45
N GLN A 289 0.85 1.74 -0.74
CA GLN A 289 2.00 2.55 -1.15
C GLN A 289 2.17 3.77 -0.24
N ARG A 290 1.08 4.46 0.09
CA ARG A 290 1.11 5.59 1.03
C ARG A 290 1.53 5.16 2.43
N MET A 291 1.03 4.03 2.92
CA MET A 291 1.42 3.47 4.20
C MET A 291 2.91 3.11 4.26
N HIS A 292 3.43 2.47 3.19
CA HIS A 292 4.86 2.20 3.07
C HIS A 292 5.69 3.49 3.09
N HIS A 293 5.25 4.52 2.35
CA HIS A 293 5.94 5.81 2.32
C HIS A 293 5.97 6.46 3.71
N ALA A 294 4.84 6.44 4.44
CA ALA A 294 4.78 6.94 5.82
C ALA A 294 5.73 6.17 6.75
N TYR A 295 5.73 4.84 6.65
CA TYR A 295 6.60 3.94 7.39
C TYR A 295 8.10 4.25 7.19
N MET A 296 8.51 4.49 5.94
CA MET A 296 9.87 4.87 5.58
C MET A 296 10.16 6.37 5.81
N ASN A 297 9.25 7.12 6.39
CA ASN A 297 9.44 8.51 6.83
C ASN A 297 9.17 8.69 8.33
N ASN A 298 9.51 7.66 9.13
CA ASN A 298 9.43 7.68 10.59
C ASN A 298 8.01 7.81 11.16
N GLN A 299 6.99 7.49 10.37
CA GLN A 299 5.61 7.52 10.82
C GLN A 299 5.15 6.12 11.26
N ILE A 300 4.60 6.02 12.46
CA ILE A 300 4.06 4.79 13.04
C ILE A 300 2.55 4.95 13.16
N VAL A 301 1.81 4.10 12.46
CA VAL A 301 0.35 4.17 12.41
C VAL A 301 -0.27 3.00 13.18
N PHE A 302 -1.25 3.30 14.00
CA PHE A 302 -1.94 2.35 14.87
C PHE A 302 -3.40 2.20 14.47
N PHE A 303 -3.86 0.95 14.43
CA PHE A 303 -5.25 0.61 14.17
C PHE A 303 -5.73 -0.52 15.05
N PRO A 304 -6.96 -0.45 15.59
CA PRO A 304 -7.65 -1.64 16.08
C PRO A 304 -8.03 -2.53 14.89
N ALA A 305 -7.98 -3.85 15.08
CA ALA A 305 -8.42 -4.82 14.08
C ALA A 305 -9.91 -4.70 13.76
N ASN A 306 -10.68 -4.29 14.71
CA ASN A 306 -12.12 -4.07 14.66
C ASN A 306 -12.92 -5.31 14.22
N LYS A 307 -13.83 -5.78 15.05
CA LYS A 307 -14.62 -6.98 14.78
C LYS A 307 -15.95 -6.72 14.05
N ASP A 308 -16.22 -5.47 13.71
CA ASP A 308 -17.53 -5.06 13.21
C ASP A 308 -17.71 -5.27 11.69
N PHE A 309 -16.64 -5.66 10.98
CA PHE A 309 -16.57 -5.68 9.53
C PHE A 309 -16.11 -7.04 9.02
N GLY A 310 -17.04 -7.94 8.87
CA GLY A 310 -16.83 -9.28 8.38
C GLY A 310 -18.12 -10.07 8.48
N VAL A 311 -18.09 -11.36 8.21
CA VAL A 311 -19.18 -12.26 8.55
C VAL A 311 -19.29 -12.29 10.07
N GLU A 312 -20.49 -12.31 10.60
CA GLU A 312 -20.77 -12.26 12.05
C GLU A 312 -19.82 -13.14 12.86
N GLY A 313 -19.11 -12.51 13.81
CA GLY A 313 -18.19 -13.18 14.73
C GLY A 313 -16.78 -13.48 14.23
N ILE A 314 -16.45 -13.29 12.96
CA ILE A 314 -15.11 -13.62 12.41
C ILE A 314 -14.14 -12.45 12.58
N GLY A 315 -14.63 -11.21 12.59
CA GLY A 315 -13.81 -10.01 12.62
C GLY A 315 -13.20 -9.67 11.26
N ASP A 316 -12.26 -8.74 11.25
CA ASP A 316 -11.58 -8.35 10.02
C ASP A 316 -10.68 -9.48 9.50
N VAL A 317 -10.84 -9.82 8.23
CA VAL A 317 -9.96 -10.74 7.51
C VAL A 317 -8.96 -9.93 6.69
N PHE A 318 -7.69 -10.11 6.99
CA PHE A 318 -6.60 -9.42 6.31
C PHE A 318 -6.03 -10.27 5.19
N PRO A 319 -5.92 -9.74 3.96
CA PRO A 319 -5.36 -10.50 2.84
C PRO A 319 -3.82 -10.58 2.88
N ALA A 320 -3.17 -9.79 3.72
CA ALA A 320 -1.72 -9.71 3.82
C ALA A 320 -1.24 -9.42 5.24
N ALA A 321 0.03 -9.72 5.52
CA ALA A 321 0.79 -9.12 6.60
C ALA A 321 1.49 -7.86 6.08
N ALA A 322 1.58 -6.82 6.91
CA ALA A 322 2.26 -5.59 6.55
C ALA A 322 2.95 -4.95 7.77
N PRO A 323 4.23 -4.54 7.65
CA PRO A 323 4.96 -3.94 8.75
C PRO A 323 4.72 -2.43 8.88
N PHE A 324 4.07 -1.80 7.91
CA PHE A 324 3.86 -0.34 7.88
C PHE A 324 2.76 0.17 8.82
N GLN A 325 2.16 -0.72 9.61
CA GLN A 325 1.15 -0.40 10.61
C GLN A 325 1.26 -1.32 11.82
N VAL A 326 0.78 -0.86 12.96
CA VAL A 326 0.59 -1.66 14.17
C VAL A 326 -0.90 -1.92 14.32
N VAL A 327 -1.33 -3.15 14.09
CA VAL A 327 -2.73 -3.55 14.25
C VAL A 327 -2.89 -4.21 15.61
N SER A 328 -3.77 -3.70 16.47
CA SER A 328 -4.10 -4.28 17.77
C SER A 328 -5.32 -5.18 17.68
N GLN A 329 -5.32 -6.32 18.39
CA GLN A 329 -6.52 -7.15 18.52
C GLN A 329 -7.55 -6.44 19.38
N GLY A 330 -8.75 -6.25 18.84
CA GLY A 330 -9.86 -5.63 19.54
C GLY A 330 -10.51 -4.50 18.76
N ILE A 331 -11.37 -3.77 19.46
CA ILE A 331 -12.09 -2.59 18.99
C ILE A 331 -11.37 -1.32 19.45
N SER A 332 -12.00 -0.16 19.32
CA SER A 332 -11.50 1.11 19.83
C SER A 332 -10.84 0.98 21.20
N TRP A 333 -9.76 1.69 21.43
CA TRP A 333 -8.90 1.67 22.62
C TRP A 333 -7.90 0.51 22.71
N SER A 334 -8.02 -0.53 21.93
CA SER A 334 -7.07 -1.65 21.93
C SER A 334 -5.67 -1.27 21.44
N ASP A 335 -5.53 -0.19 20.71
CA ASP A 335 -4.26 0.37 20.20
C ASP A 335 -3.54 1.25 21.23
N GLN A 336 -4.23 1.75 22.26
CA GLN A 336 -3.66 2.66 23.25
C GLN A 336 -2.43 2.09 24.00
N PRO A 337 -2.42 0.83 24.46
CA PRO A 337 -1.24 0.25 25.09
C PRO A 337 0.00 0.26 24.18
N PHE A 338 -0.19 0.02 22.89
CA PHE A 338 0.90 0.01 21.90
C PHE A 338 1.44 1.43 21.63
N MET A 339 0.56 2.42 21.55
CA MET A 339 0.99 3.82 21.44
C MET A 339 1.82 4.26 22.64
N ARG A 340 1.38 3.92 23.87
CA ARG A 340 2.13 4.19 25.11
C ARG A 340 3.49 3.49 25.12
N ALA A 341 3.55 2.23 24.69
CA ALA A 341 4.78 1.48 24.58
C ALA A 341 5.78 2.15 23.62
N VAL A 342 5.30 2.59 22.46
CA VAL A 342 6.15 3.27 21.48
C VAL A 342 6.65 4.60 22.02
N LEU A 343 5.84 5.36 22.76
CA LEU A 343 6.30 6.58 23.41
C LEU A 343 7.35 6.30 24.49
N ALA A 344 7.20 5.22 25.27
CA ALA A 344 8.23 4.79 26.21
C ALA A 344 9.55 4.44 25.49
N VAL A 345 9.46 3.72 24.37
CA VAL A 345 10.62 3.35 23.54
C VAL A 345 11.30 4.57 22.95
N THR A 346 10.57 5.50 22.34
CA THR A 346 11.15 6.70 21.72
C THR A 346 11.78 7.63 22.75
N ALA A 347 11.27 7.63 23.97
CA ALA A 347 11.86 8.36 25.09
C ALA A 347 13.11 7.65 25.66
N ALA A 348 13.15 6.32 25.66
CA ALA A 348 14.28 5.53 26.17
C ALA A 348 15.49 5.52 25.20
N LEU A 349 15.29 5.75 23.91
CA LEU A 349 16.37 5.81 22.93
C LEU A 349 17.38 6.91 23.30
N ARG A 350 18.66 6.53 23.39
CA ARG A 350 19.73 7.51 23.58
C ARG A 350 19.80 8.46 22.37
N ARG A 351 20.08 9.72 22.62
CA ARG A 351 20.08 10.77 21.60
C ARG A 351 20.88 10.42 20.34
N PRO A 352 22.13 9.93 20.39
CA PRO A 352 22.89 9.60 19.18
C PRO A 352 22.21 8.49 18.36
N THR A 353 21.64 7.48 19.01
CA THR A 353 20.91 6.38 18.35
C THR A 353 19.61 6.89 17.72
N LYS A 354 18.85 7.70 18.45
CA LYS A 354 17.59 8.31 17.94
C LYS A 354 17.85 9.18 16.72
N GLU A 355 18.92 9.99 16.73
CA GLU A 355 19.29 10.84 15.59
C GLU A 355 19.66 10.01 14.34
N ILE A 356 20.40 8.91 14.52
CA ILE A 356 20.73 7.99 13.41
C ILE A 356 19.46 7.35 12.83
N ILE A 357 18.57 6.82 13.69
CA ILE A 357 17.30 6.21 13.29
C ILE A 357 16.48 7.18 12.46
N LEU A 358 16.29 8.40 12.96
CA LEU A 358 15.47 9.41 12.29
C LEU A 358 16.09 9.89 10.98
N ARG A 359 17.41 10.15 10.96
CA ARG A 359 18.14 10.58 9.76
C ARG A 359 18.10 9.51 8.67
N ARG A 360 18.25 8.22 9.03
CA ARG A 360 18.17 7.10 8.09
C ARG A 360 16.75 6.68 7.77
N ARG A 361 15.73 7.38 8.32
CA ARG A 361 14.31 7.05 8.12
C ARG A 361 13.95 5.63 8.56
N LEU A 362 14.56 5.15 9.62
CA LEU A 362 14.37 3.81 10.20
C LEU A 362 13.42 3.81 11.41
N GLY A 363 12.70 4.90 11.68
CA GLY A 363 11.81 5.00 12.84
C GLY A 363 10.71 3.93 12.84
N GLY A 364 9.95 3.82 11.77
CA GLY A 364 8.95 2.76 11.61
C GLY A 364 9.57 1.35 11.73
N PRO A 365 10.61 1.01 10.93
CA PRO A 365 11.32 -0.26 11.02
C PRO A 365 11.84 -0.60 12.41
N THR A 366 12.47 0.36 13.09
CA THR A 366 13.00 0.12 14.44
C THR A 366 11.90 -0.20 15.44
N ILE A 367 10.77 0.51 15.41
CA ILE A 367 9.62 0.23 16.27
C ILE A 367 9.03 -1.16 15.96
N GLN A 368 8.87 -1.51 14.69
CA GLN A 368 8.38 -2.84 14.31
C GLN A 368 9.34 -3.95 14.74
N TRP A 369 10.64 -3.72 14.64
CA TRP A 369 11.65 -4.66 15.12
C TRP A 369 11.55 -4.84 16.64
N LEU A 370 11.57 -3.76 17.43
CA LEU A 370 11.47 -3.81 18.88
C LEU A 370 10.19 -4.51 19.34
N LEU A 371 9.04 -4.10 18.80
CA LEU A 371 7.73 -4.69 19.13
C LEU A 371 7.69 -6.21 18.90
N ARG A 372 8.30 -6.70 17.82
CA ARG A 372 8.31 -8.11 17.46
C ARG A 372 9.40 -8.90 18.19
N ARG A 373 10.56 -8.28 18.39
CA ARG A 373 11.72 -8.92 19.01
C ARG A 373 11.56 -9.16 20.51
N THR A 374 10.85 -8.27 21.18
CA THR A 374 10.60 -8.32 22.62
C THR A 374 9.22 -8.84 23.01
N ARG A 375 8.45 -9.29 22.01
CA ARG A 375 7.12 -9.87 22.26
C ARG A 375 7.22 -11.03 23.24
N VAL A 376 6.29 -11.11 24.21
CA VAL A 376 6.22 -12.22 25.17
C VAL A 376 6.28 -13.57 24.44
N GLY A 377 7.20 -14.42 24.85
CA GLY A 377 7.45 -15.73 24.23
C GLY A 377 8.48 -15.72 23.09
N VAL A 378 9.04 -14.58 22.72
CA VAL A 378 10.15 -14.46 21.77
C VAL A 378 11.46 -14.29 22.53
N ASN A 379 12.12 -15.42 22.83
CA ASN A 379 13.29 -15.46 23.70
C ASN A 379 14.62 -15.62 22.95
N SER A 380 14.56 -15.89 21.67
CA SER A 380 15.74 -16.17 20.84
C SER A 380 15.60 -15.62 19.43
N GLN A 381 16.72 -15.54 18.72
CA GLN A 381 16.70 -15.21 17.29
C GLN A 381 15.89 -16.22 16.47
N ARG A 382 15.91 -17.51 16.87
CA ARG A 382 15.08 -18.55 16.22
C ARG A 382 13.58 -18.27 16.40
N ASP A 383 13.15 -17.83 17.59
CA ASP A 383 11.76 -17.43 17.82
C ASP A 383 11.42 -16.19 17.02
N TYR A 384 12.34 -15.21 16.95
CA TYR A 384 12.15 -14.00 16.15
C TYR A 384 11.97 -14.29 14.66
N LEU A 385 12.71 -15.23 14.10
CA LEU A 385 12.61 -15.66 12.70
C LEU A 385 11.44 -16.65 12.44
N SER A 386 10.56 -16.85 13.41
CA SER A 386 9.40 -17.73 13.30
C SER A 386 8.07 -16.98 13.41
N GLY A 387 6.97 -17.63 13.09
CA GLY A 387 5.62 -17.06 13.20
C GLY A 387 5.24 -16.54 14.60
N LYS A 388 5.96 -16.97 15.66
CA LYS A 388 5.73 -16.49 17.03
C LYS A 388 5.88 -14.96 17.16
N ALA A 389 6.82 -14.37 16.43
CA ALA A 389 7.11 -12.95 16.49
C ALA A 389 6.24 -12.09 15.57
N HIS A 390 5.53 -12.70 14.60
CA HIS A 390 4.95 -11.97 13.46
C HIS A 390 3.43 -12.14 13.31
N PRO A 391 2.62 -11.86 14.33
CA PRO A 391 1.18 -11.85 14.15
C PRO A 391 0.75 -10.73 13.20
N THR A 392 -0.38 -10.90 12.52
CA THR A 392 -1.00 -9.85 11.71
C THR A 392 -1.59 -8.75 12.59
N ALA A 393 -2.20 -9.15 13.73
CA ALA A 393 -2.70 -8.24 14.75
C ALA A 393 -2.14 -8.66 16.12
N PHE A 394 -1.70 -7.68 16.90
CA PHE A 394 -1.03 -7.88 18.18
C PHE A 394 -2.03 -7.93 19.33
N ASP A 395 -1.93 -8.94 20.20
CA ASP A 395 -2.59 -8.96 21.50
C ASP A 395 -1.80 -8.11 22.50
N ALA A 396 -2.48 -7.21 23.20
CA ALA A 396 -1.87 -6.37 24.24
C ALA A 396 -1.19 -7.19 25.37
N LYS A 397 -1.67 -8.40 25.65
CA LYS A 397 -1.05 -9.33 26.61
C LYS A 397 0.34 -9.81 26.17
N SER A 398 0.65 -9.71 24.88
CA SER A 398 1.96 -10.09 24.34
C SER A 398 2.97 -8.95 24.33
N LEU A 399 2.59 -7.76 24.77
CA LEU A 399 3.41 -6.57 24.82
C LEU A 399 4.28 -6.58 26.08
N ASP A 400 5.60 -6.51 25.90
CA ASP A 400 6.56 -6.34 27.00
C ASP A 400 7.23 -4.97 26.86
N VAL A 401 6.59 -3.95 27.43
CA VAL A 401 7.05 -2.56 27.36
C VAL A 401 8.42 -2.38 28.02
N LYS A 402 8.66 -3.10 29.11
CA LYS A 402 9.96 -3.04 29.81
C LYS A 402 11.08 -3.55 28.92
N ALA A 403 10.94 -4.74 28.35
CA ALA A 403 11.95 -5.29 27.44
C ALA A 403 12.14 -4.42 26.18
N MET A 404 11.05 -3.86 25.64
CA MET A 404 11.13 -2.91 24.51
C MET A 404 11.99 -1.68 24.86
N ALA A 405 11.71 -1.06 26.01
CA ALA A 405 12.43 0.15 26.44
C ALA A 405 13.88 -0.15 26.82
N GLU A 406 14.16 -1.27 27.49
CA GLU A 406 15.53 -1.72 27.79
C GLU A 406 16.35 -1.95 26.51
N MET A 407 15.78 -2.65 25.54
CA MET A 407 16.44 -2.89 24.25
C MET A 407 16.68 -1.58 23.49
N ALA A 408 15.72 -0.67 23.47
CA ALA A 408 15.86 0.64 22.84
C ALA A 408 16.97 1.48 23.50
N HIS A 409 17.02 1.49 24.83
CA HIS A 409 18.03 2.24 25.59
C HIS A 409 19.45 1.70 25.38
N SER A 410 19.60 0.38 25.32
CA SER A 410 20.90 -0.27 25.12
C SER A 410 21.41 -0.19 23.68
N LEU A 411 20.51 0.08 22.72
CA LEU A 411 20.85 0.11 21.28
C LEU A 411 21.84 1.21 20.95
N LYS A 412 22.95 0.85 20.29
CA LYS A 412 23.97 1.80 19.84
C LYS A 412 23.74 2.22 18.38
N PRO A 413 24.27 3.38 17.95
CA PRO A 413 24.10 3.89 16.59
C PRO A 413 24.48 2.91 15.47
N ASN A 414 25.55 2.15 15.67
CA ASN A 414 26.06 1.16 14.72
C ASN A 414 25.39 -0.22 14.82
N GLU A 415 24.52 -0.42 15.79
CA GLU A 415 23.77 -1.66 16.02
C GLU A 415 22.31 -1.56 15.52
N VAL A 416 21.90 -0.37 15.03
CA VAL A 416 20.53 -0.18 14.48
C VAL A 416 20.32 -1.10 13.29
N PRO A 417 19.38 -2.07 13.38
CA PRO A 417 19.15 -3.02 12.30
C PRO A 417 18.63 -2.33 11.04
N PRO A 418 18.98 -2.83 9.84
CA PRO A 418 18.44 -2.30 8.60
C PRO A 418 16.96 -2.65 8.46
N ALA A 419 16.23 -1.86 7.68
CA ALA A 419 14.99 -2.32 7.08
C ALA A 419 15.31 -3.16 5.84
N VAL A 420 14.36 -4.00 5.43
CA VAL A 420 14.48 -4.76 4.17
C VAL A 420 13.39 -4.34 3.21
N GLY A 421 13.77 -4.18 1.95
CA GLY A 421 12.84 -3.97 0.85
C GLY A 421 12.84 -5.18 -0.06
N VAL A 422 11.65 -5.64 -0.47
CA VAL A 422 11.50 -6.80 -1.36
C VAL A 422 10.62 -6.42 -2.53
N VAL A 423 11.13 -6.65 -3.74
CA VAL A 423 10.39 -6.35 -4.97
C VAL A 423 10.30 -7.57 -5.87
N PRO A 424 9.16 -7.80 -6.55
CA PRO A 424 9.06 -8.83 -7.55
C PRO A 424 9.98 -8.50 -8.74
N VAL A 425 10.69 -9.52 -9.23
CA VAL A 425 11.59 -9.39 -10.39
C VAL A 425 10.85 -9.88 -11.63
N ASN A 426 10.68 -8.97 -12.59
CA ASN A 426 10.22 -9.33 -13.93
C ASN A 426 11.27 -8.85 -14.94
N SER A 427 12.04 -9.77 -15.47
CA SER A 427 13.12 -9.47 -16.42
C SER A 427 13.11 -10.46 -17.59
N ARG A 428 13.89 -10.14 -18.65
CA ARG A 428 14.05 -11.08 -19.77
C ARG A 428 14.66 -12.42 -19.34
N LEU A 429 15.47 -12.45 -18.28
CA LEU A 429 16.05 -13.68 -17.72
C LEU A 429 15.05 -14.46 -16.89
N PHE A 430 14.09 -13.76 -16.27
CA PHE A 430 13.07 -14.33 -15.39
C PHE A 430 11.71 -13.75 -15.76
N PRO A 431 11.11 -14.15 -16.90
CA PRO A 431 9.80 -13.64 -17.29
C PRO A 431 8.74 -14.21 -16.35
N ILE A 432 8.11 -13.33 -15.59
CA ILE A 432 6.89 -13.69 -14.85
C ILE A 432 5.71 -13.49 -15.78
N ARG A 433 5.09 -14.57 -16.22
CA ARG A 433 3.79 -14.49 -16.86
C ARG A 433 2.77 -14.12 -15.80
N MET A 434 2.28 -12.88 -15.87
CA MET A 434 1.19 -12.42 -15.04
C MET A 434 -0.14 -12.72 -15.76
N PRO A 435 -1.00 -13.56 -15.16
CA PRO A 435 -2.32 -13.79 -15.72
C PRO A 435 -3.14 -12.49 -15.77
N THR A 436 -3.85 -12.30 -16.87
CA THR A 436 -4.61 -11.09 -17.15
C THR A 436 -6.07 -11.27 -16.74
N PRO A 437 -6.66 -10.34 -15.96
CA PRO A 437 -8.09 -10.37 -15.66
C PRO A 437 -8.95 -10.43 -16.92
N GLY A 438 -9.99 -11.26 -16.87
CA GLY A 438 -10.89 -11.45 -18.00
C GLY A 438 -10.35 -12.32 -19.13
N GLN A 439 -9.04 -12.58 -19.19
CA GLN A 439 -8.41 -13.44 -20.21
C GLN A 439 -8.00 -14.80 -19.64
N ASP A 440 -7.23 -14.81 -18.57
CA ASP A 440 -6.73 -16.03 -17.96
C ASP A 440 -7.59 -16.51 -16.77
N PHE A 441 -8.41 -15.63 -16.22
CA PHE A 441 -9.39 -15.96 -15.16
C PHE A 441 -10.57 -14.99 -15.18
N PRO A 442 -11.74 -15.42 -14.68
CA PRO A 442 -12.96 -14.61 -14.70
C PRO A 442 -12.98 -13.59 -13.57
N ASP A 443 -12.30 -12.47 -13.73
CA ASP A 443 -12.27 -11.37 -12.77
C ASP A 443 -11.99 -10.03 -13.47
N THR A 444 -12.17 -8.94 -12.74
CA THR A 444 -11.81 -7.57 -13.15
C THR A 444 -10.53 -7.06 -12.48
N GLN A 445 -9.95 -7.83 -11.56
CA GLN A 445 -8.83 -7.41 -10.72
C GLN A 445 -7.57 -8.25 -11.02
N ALA A 446 -6.41 -7.61 -10.98
CA ALA A 446 -5.12 -8.28 -11.11
C ALA A 446 -4.81 -9.17 -9.91
N GLU A 447 -3.84 -10.10 -10.07
CA GLU A 447 -3.37 -10.92 -8.95
C GLU A 447 -2.56 -10.13 -7.92
N PHE A 448 -1.77 -9.14 -8.35
CA PHE A 448 -1.14 -8.22 -7.39
C PHE A 448 -2.18 -7.26 -6.84
N LEU A 449 -2.61 -7.48 -5.60
CA LEU A 449 -3.47 -6.54 -4.89
C LEU A 449 -2.70 -5.25 -4.61
N PHE A 450 -1.47 -5.40 -4.13
CA PHE A 450 -0.47 -4.33 -4.04
C PHE A 450 0.96 -4.92 -4.01
N ALA A 451 1.94 -4.09 -4.37
CA ALA A 451 3.35 -4.39 -4.22
C ALA A 451 4.08 -3.12 -3.74
N THR A 452 4.60 -3.18 -2.53
CA THR A 452 5.48 -2.16 -1.94
C THR A 452 6.77 -2.84 -1.50
N PRO A 453 7.87 -2.11 -1.32
CA PRO A 453 9.08 -2.74 -0.80
C PRO A 453 8.92 -3.42 0.57
N SER A 454 7.98 -2.97 1.43
CA SER A 454 7.78 -3.56 2.77
C SER A 454 6.74 -4.68 2.79
N ALA A 455 5.82 -4.71 1.84
CA ALA A 455 4.77 -5.72 1.78
C ALA A 455 4.26 -5.89 0.36
N THR A 456 4.06 -7.14 -0.04
CA THR A 456 3.43 -7.51 -1.31
C THR A 456 2.30 -8.49 -1.04
N CYS A 457 1.14 -8.29 -1.65
CA CYS A 457 0.01 -9.22 -1.59
C CYS A 457 -0.33 -9.72 -2.98
N ILE A 458 -0.31 -11.03 -3.16
CA ILE A 458 -0.65 -11.73 -4.39
C ILE A 458 -1.89 -12.58 -4.14
N VAL A 459 -2.99 -12.21 -4.79
CA VAL A 459 -4.25 -12.96 -4.77
C VAL A 459 -4.20 -13.97 -5.91
N LEU A 460 -4.11 -15.24 -5.58
CA LEU A 460 -3.91 -16.30 -6.56
C LEU A 460 -5.23 -16.61 -7.30
N ARG A 461 -5.39 -16.09 -8.52
CA ARG A 461 -6.62 -16.18 -9.32
C ARG A 461 -6.54 -17.18 -10.46
N GLY A 462 -5.38 -17.29 -11.12
CA GLY A 462 -5.15 -18.16 -12.28
C GLY A 462 -5.51 -19.63 -12.04
N ALA A 463 -5.45 -20.45 -13.08
CA ALA A 463 -5.82 -21.87 -13.04
C ALA A 463 -4.66 -22.81 -12.60
N ASP A 464 -3.42 -22.33 -12.68
CA ASP A 464 -2.23 -23.15 -12.45
C ASP A 464 -2.20 -23.77 -11.04
N ALA A 465 -1.85 -25.06 -10.96
CA ALA A 465 -1.69 -25.75 -9.67
C ALA A 465 -0.45 -25.27 -8.89
N GLU A 466 0.58 -24.85 -9.60
CA GLU A 466 1.82 -24.32 -9.03
C GLU A 466 2.14 -22.97 -9.67
N ARG A 467 2.55 -22.01 -8.84
CA ARG A 467 2.93 -20.68 -9.29
C ARG A 467 4.33 -20.34 -8.79
N SER A 468 5.17 -19.84 -9.68
CA SER A 468 6.53 -19.44 -9.38
C SER A 468 6.70 -17.92 -9.48
N PHE A 469 7.36 -17.35 -8.48
CA PHE A 469 7.67 -15.93 -8.41
C PHE A 469 9.15 -15.75 -8.04
N ILE A 470 9.77 -14.73 -8.57
CA ILE A 470 11.13 -14.33 -8.18
C ILE A 470 11.07 -12.96 -7.53
N PHE A 471 11.74 -12.85 -6.40
CA PHE A 471 11.86 -11.62 -5.65
C PHE A 471 13.31 -11.26 -5.43
N ASN A 472 13.57 -9.95 -5.34
CA ASN A 472 14.85 -9.41 -4.94
C ASN A 472 14.72 -8.63 -3.64
N ALA A 473 15.48 -9.02 -2.63
CA ALA A 473 15.60 -8.31 -1.37
C ALA A 473 16.82 -7.38 -1.39
N ARG A 474 16.68 -6.24 -0.74
CA ARG A 474 17.76 -5.28 -0.51
C ARG A 474 17.59 -4.60 0.84
N THR A 475 18.65 -4.12 1.44
CA THR A 475 18.54 -3.27 2.62
C THR A 475 18.02 -1.88 2.28
N LEU A 476 17.34 -1.25 3.21
CA LEU A 476 16.80 0.09 3.10
C LEU A 476 17.31 0.94 4.28
N PRO A 477 17.48 2.27 4.11
CA PRO A 477 17.29 3.03 2.87
C PRO A 477 18.41 2.82 1.83
N GLU A 478 19.56 2.37 2.27
CA GLU A 478 20.76 2.14 1.44
C GLU A 478 20.97 0.64 1.26
N ASN A 479 21.35 0.23 0.05
CA ASN A 479 21.65 -1.16 -0.21
C ASN A 479 23.07 -1.49 0.27
N ASP A 480 23.17 -2.39 1.24
CA ASP A 480 24.44 -2.93 1.73
C ASP A 480 24.74 -4.22 0.96
N PRO A 481 25.83 -4.29 0.18
CA PRO A 481 26.18 -5.47 -0.59
C PRO A 481 26.59 -6.68 0.28
N GLU A 482 26.97 -6.44 1.55
CA GLU A 482 27.34 -7.50 2.49
C GLU A 482 26.18 -7.96 3.38
N ALA A 483 24.96 -7.45 3.13
CA ALA A 483 23.80 -7.81 3.90
C ALA A 483 23.45 -9.30 3.73
N VAL A 484 23.08 -9.93 4.84
CA VAL A 484 22.58 -11.30 4.87
C VAL A 484 21.08 -11.28 4.93
N PHE A 485 20.45 -12.02 4.02
CA PHE A 485 19.00 -12.15 3.94
C PHE A 485 18.53 -13.52 4.42
N GLU A 486 17.41 -13.53 5.14
CA GLU A 486 16.75 -14.74 5.62
C GLU A 486 15.29 -14.75 5.19
N TRP A 487 14.84 -15.85 4.58
CA TRP A 487 13.50 -16.04 4.04
C TRP A 487 12.78 -17.12 4.84
N ARG A 488 11.65 -16.82 5.45
CA ARG A 488 10.90 -17.75 6.31
C ARG A 488 9.40 -17.68 6.06
N VAL A 489 8.76 -18.85 6.00
CA VAL A 489 7.30 -18.91 6.13
C VAL A 489 6.96 -18.68 7.60
N VAL A 490 6.20 -17.63 7.88
CA VAL A 490 5.84 -17.22 9.25
C VAL A 490 4.34 -17.38 9.54
N HIS A 491 3.53 -17.60 8.52
CA HIS A 491 2.10 -17.88 8.65
C HIS A 491 1.64 -18.82 7.54
N GLY A 492 0.66 -19.69 7.85
CA GLY A 492 0.06 -20.61 6.91
C GLY A 492 0.83 -21.92 6.70
N PRO A 493 0.35 -22.80 5.81
CA PRO A 493 0.92 -24.13 5.58
C PRO A 493 2.27 -24.07 4.87
N SER A 494 3.38 -24.23 5.60
CA SER A 494 4.74 -24.14 5.07
C SER A 494 5.03 -25.15 3.97
N ASN A 495 4.33 -26.29 3.94
CA ASN A 495 4.47 -27.31 2.90
C ASN A 495 3.85 -26.94 1.55
N ALA A 496 3.10 -25.82 1.50
CA ALA A 496 2.58 -25.28 0.25
C ALA A 496 3.55 -24.29 -0.42
N VAL A 497 4.69 -23.98 0.20
CA VAL A 497 5.68 -23.04 -0.34
C VAL A 497 7.06 -23.67 -0.35
N LYS A 498 7.75 -23.55 -1.50
CA LYS A 498 9.17 -23.89 -1.63
C LYS A 498 9.93 -22.60 -1.93
N ILE A 499 10.93 -22.31 -1.13
CA ILE A 499 11.85 -21.18 -1.30
C ILE A 499 13.21 -21.72 -1.72
N SER A 500 13.79 -21.18 -2.78
CA SER A 500 15.10 -21.59 -3.32
C SER A 500 15.77 -20.41 -4.02
N THR A 501 17.06 -20.56 -4.31
CA THR A 501 17.77 -19.62 -5.19
C THR A 501 17.40 -19.90 -6.66
N PRO A 502 17.14 -18.89 -7.50
CA PRO A 502 16.62 -19.08 -8.86
C PRO A 502 17.59 -19.72 -9.85
N LEU A 503 18.89 -19.71 -9.60
CA LEU A 503 19.93 -20.15 -10.53
C LEU A 503 20.71 -21.39 -10.04
N GLY A 504 20.14 -22.16 -9.13
CA GLY A 504 20.78 -23.38 -8.60
C GLY A 504 22.12 -23.09 -7.87
N GLU A 505 23.07 -24.01 -7.96
CA GLU A 505 24.35 -23.87 -7.24
C GLU A 505 25.29 -22.77 -7.77
N THR A 506 25.02 -22.19 -8.93
CA THR A 506 25.89 -21.20 -9.58
C THR A 506 25.75 -19.78 -9.02
N LEU A 507 24.67 -19.45 -8.30
CA LEU A 507 24.56 -18.20 -7.52
C LEU A 507 24.74 -18.52 -6.03
N ARG A 508 25.94 -18.93 -5.67
CA ARG A 508 26.33 -19.16 -4.26
C ARG A 508 26.54 -17.88 -3.46
N ASP A 509 26.27 -16.73 -4.04
CA ASP A 509 26.42 -15.47 -3.32
C ASP A 509 25.11 -15.11 -2.61
N PRO A 510 24.96 -15.38 -1.30
CA PRO A 510 23.78 -14.96 -0.52
C PRO A 510 23.61 -13.44 -0.48
N ALA A 511 24.62 -12.67 -0.91
CA ALA A 511 24.57 -11.22 -1.00
C ALA A 511 23.60 -10.69 -2.07
N HIS A 512 23.11 -11.52 -2.99
CA HIS A 512 22.25 -11.02 -4.07
C HIS A 512 20.78 -10.89 -3.72
N GLY A 513 20.33 -11.31 -2.55
CA GLY A 513 18.95 -11.15 -2.11
C GLY A 513 17.87 -11.80 -3.01
N LEU A 514 18.25 -12.58 -4.01
CA LEU A 514 17.33 -13.22 -4.94
C LEU A 514 16.75 -14.51 -4.35
N ALA A 515 15.43 -14.66 -4.41
CA ALA A 515 14.74 -15.90 -4.08
C ALA A 515 13.65 -16.23 -5.09
N GLN A 516 13.55 -17.52 -5.41
CA GLN A 516 12.41 -18.09 -6.11
C GLN A 516 11.45 -18.68 -5.09
N ILE A 517 10.20 -18.30 -5.17
CA ILE A 517 9.11 -18.82 -4.34
C ILE A 517 8.14 -19.56 -5.25
N VAL A 518 7.99 -20.86 -5.02
CA VAL A 518 6.99 -21.70 -5.70
C VAL A 518 5.88 -22.00 -4.73
N VAL A 519 4.65 -21.66 -5.11
CA VAL A 519 3.43 -21.88 -4.31
C VAL A 519 2.62 -23.00 -4.94
N ASP A 520 2.39 -24.08 -4.17
CA ASP A 520 1.50 -25.18 -4.53
C ASP A 520 0.08 -24.90 -4.04
N ARG A 521 -0.79 -24.51 -4.95
CA ARG A 521 -2.18 -24.12 -4.65
C ARG A 521 -3.04 -25.29 -4.14
N ARG A 522 -2.68 -26.52 -4.43
CA ARG A 522 -3.39 -27.73 -3.96
C ARG A 522 -3.29 -27.88 -2.44
N ARG A 523 -2.24 -27.28 -1.85
CA ARG A 523 -1.95 -27.30 -0.40
C ARG A 523 -2.24 -25.96 0.28
N LEU A 524 -2.73 -24.99 -0.48
CA LEU A 524 -2.97 -23.65 0.00
C LEU A 524 -4.42 -23.55 0.54
N SER A 525 -4.61 -23.83 1.82
CA SER A 525 -5.90 -23.77 2.52
C SER A 525 -6.21 -22.39 3.11
N GLU A 526 -5.18 -21.60 3.36
CA GLU A 526 -5.28 -20.27 3.97
C GLU A 526 -4.15 -19.36 3.47
N ARG A 527 -4.14 -18.10 3.88
CA ARG A 527 -3.07 -17.15 3.55
C ARG A 527 -1.72 -17.67 4.03
N ILE A 528 -0.71 -17.53 3.18
CA ILE A 528 0.68 -17.77 3.55
C ILE A 528 1.43 -16.44 3.55
N ASP A 529 2.18 -16.19 4.63
CA ASP A 529 3.10 -15.06 4.70
C ASP A 529 4.54 -15.57 4.72
N VAL A 530 5.31 -15.11 3.75
CA VAL A 530 6.77 -15.24 3.73
C VAL A 530 7.36 -13.95 4.25
N ALA A 531 8.07 -14.03 5.37
CA ALA A 531 8.82 -12.91 5.92
C ALA A 531 10.26 -12.94 5.38
N VAL A 532 10.76 -11.76 5.05
CA VAL A 532 12.13 -11.55 4.59
C VAL A 532 12.82 -10.62 5.58
N PHE A 533 13.93 -11.06 6.12
CA PHE A 533 14.72 -10.35 7.10
C PHE A 533 16.06 -9.96 6.50
N ALA A 534 16.65 -8.88 6.98
CA ALA A 534 18.02 -8.50 6.65
C ALA A 534 18.80 -8.14 7.92
N LYS A 535 20.08 -8.47 7.90
CA LYS A 535 21.06 -7.96 8.86
C LYS A 535 22.32 -7.51 8.12
N THR A 536 23.02 -6.55 8.70
CA THR A 536 24.31 -6.08 8.25
C THR A 536 25.38 -6.39 9.31
N HIS A 537 26.63 -6.09 9.03
CA HIS A 537 27.71 -6.34 10.01
C HIS A 537 27.42 -5.65 11.35
N GLY A 538 27.52 -6.41 12.43
CA GLY A 538 27.30 -5.92 13.79
C GLY A 538 25.83 -5.71 14.21
N THR A 539 24.85 -6.01 13.35
CA THR A 539 23.42 -5.85 13.68
C THR A 539 22.70 -7.20 13.87
N GLU A 540 21.57 -7.16 14.56
CA GLU A 540 20.57 -8.25 14.51
C GLU A 540 19.78 -8.20 13.20
N PHE A 541 18.96 -9.24 12.92
CA PHE A 541 17.96 -9.17 11.87
C PHE A 541 16.92 -8.12 12.22
N GLY A 542 16.72 -7.16 11.29
CA GLY A 542 15.78 -6.06 11.45
C GLY A 542 14.33 -6.43 11.24
N ALA A 543 13.47 -5.42 11.13
CA ALA A 543 12.06 -5.62 10.85
C ALA A 543 11.86 -6.30 9.49
N PRO A 544 10.97 -7.33 9.41
CA PRO A 544 10.74 -8.04 8.17
C PRO A 544 9.91 -7.23 7.18
N SER A 545 10.11 -7.54 5.89
CA SER A 545 9.11 -7.33 4.85
C SER A 545 8.33 -8.60 4.62
N PHE A 546 7.08 -8.48 4.12
CA PHE A 546 6.22 -9.63 3.93
C PHE A 546 5.80 -9.81 2.47
N ILE A 547 5.71 -11.06 2.05
CA ILE A 547 5.07 -11.47 0.81
C ILE A 547 3.92 -12.39 1.20
N SER A 548 2.69 -11.95 0.94
CA SER A 548 1.49 -12.72 1.26
C SER A 548 0.89 -13.32 0.01
N PHE A 549 0.67 -14.63 0.03
CA PHE A 549 -0.09 -15.36 -0.99
C PHE A 549 -1.47 -15.65 -0.43
N TYR A 550 -2.49 -15.08 -1.06
CA TYR A 550 -3.85 -15.13 -0.58
C TYR A 550 -4.72 -16.00 -1.50
N PRO A 551 -5.21 -17.15 -1.05
CA PRO A 551 -6.27 -17.89 -1.73
C PRO A 551 -7.58 -17.13 -1.52
N ILE A 552 -8.43 -17.06 -2.54
CA ILE A 552 -9.75 -16.45 -2.38
C ILE A 552 -10.62 -17.41 -1.54
N PRO A 553 -11.03 -17.05 -0.32
CA PRO A 553 -11.67 -18.02 0.59
C PRO A 553 -13.06 -18.47 0.11
N THR A 554 -13.72 -17.66 -0.73
CA THR A 554 -15.04 -17.98 -1.30
C THR A 554 -14.96 -18.88 -2.53
N GLU A 555 -13.77 -19.34 -2.92
CA GLU A 555 -13.57 -20.26 -4.04
C GLU A 555 -13.15 -21.63 -3.53
N LYS A 556 -13.82 -22.68 -4.01
CA LYS A 556 -13.43 -24.07 -3.80
C LYS A 556 -12.87 -24.67 -5.09
N ARG A 557 -11.57 -25.02 -5.07
CA ARG A 557 -10.86 -25.56 -6.24
C ARG A 557 -10.59 -27.05 -6.06
N VAL A 558 -10.82 -27.81 -7.14
CA VAL A 558 -10.56 -29.25 -7.17
C VAL A 558 -9.51 -29.53 -8.23
N TYR A 559 -8.48 -30.26 -7.84
CA TYR A 559 -7.39 -30.69 -8.72
C TYR A 559 -7.29 -32.22 -8.78
N ASP A 560 -6.93 -32.73 -9.96
CA ASP A 560 -6.48 -34.10 -10.17
C ASP A 560 -5.00 -34.05 -10.57
N GLY A 561 -4.11 -34.44 -9.66
CA GLY A 561 -2.67 -34.18 -9.82
C GLY A 561 -2.37 -32.67 -9.90
N LYS A 562 -1.82 -32.22 -11.02
CA LYS A 562 -1.58 -30.80 -11.32
C LYS A 562 -2.71 -30.16 -12.15
N ARG A 563 -3.68 -30.94 -12.57
CA ARG A 563 -4.74 -30.51 -13.46
C ARG A 563 -5.92 -29.94 -12.67
N LEU A 564 -6.38 -28.76 -13.03
CA LEU A 564 -7.59 -28.15 -12.49
C LEU A 564 -8.81 -28.86 -13.06
N VAL A 565 -9.68 -29.37 -12.18
CA VAL A 565 -10.94 -30.05 -12.53
C VAL A 565 -12.12 -29.07 -12.45
N SER A 566 -12.22 -28.33 -11.36
CA SER A 566 -13.30 -27.35 -11.21
C SER A 566 -12.94 -26.23 -10.25
N ILE A 567 -13.61 -25.10 -10.41
CA ILE A 567 -13.65 -24.01 -9.45
C ILE A 567 -15.10 -23.70 -9.14
N ASP A 568 -15.49 -23.89 -7.89
CA ASP A 568 -16.75 -23.40 -7.37
C ASP A 568 -16.51 -22.03 -6.74
N TYR A 569 -16.99 -20.98 -7.41
CA TYR A 569 -16.86 -19.61 -6.98
C TYR A 569 -17.98 -19.17 -6.04
N SER A 570 -19.01 -20.00 -5.91
CA SER A 570 -20.16 -19.76 -5.02
C SER A 570 -20.02 -20.46 -3.67
N ASN A 571 -18.79 -20.93 -3.32
CA ASN A 571 -18.54 -21.73 -2.12
C ASN A 571 -19.25 -21.13 -0.88
N PRO A 572 -20.39 -21.68 -0.44
CA PRO A 572 -21.17 -21.12 0.66
C PRO A 572 -20.48 -21.30 2.02
N ASP A 573 -19.59 -22.29 2.12
CA ASP A 573 -18.82 -22.59 3.33
C ASP A 573 -17.53 -21.76 3.40
N GLY A 574 -17.29 -20.92 2.37
CA GLY A 574 -16.12 -20.05 2.30
C GLY A 574 -16.16 -18.93 3.32
N LEU A 575 -14.99 -18.58 3.83
CA LEU A 575 -14.83 -17.42 4.68
C LEU A 575 -15.09 -16.13 3.90
N TYR A 576 -15.42 -15.07 4.63
CA TYR A 576 -15.60 -13.74 4.05
C TYR A 576 -14.35 -13.29 3.26
N CYS A 577 -14.59 -12.72 2.09
CA CYS A 577 -13.58 -12.05 1.29
C CYS A 577 -13.98 -10.60 1.05
N ASP A 578 -13.05 -9.67 1.22
CA ASP A 578 -13.32 -8.25 0.91
C ASP A 578 -13.62 -8.11 -0.60
N PRO A 579 -14.75 -7.50 -1.00
CA PRO A 579 -15.09 -7.30 -2.40
C PRO A 579 -14.09 -6.48 -3.22
N LEU A 580 -13.20 -5.71 -2.58
CA LEU A 580 -12.06 -5.10 -3.26
C LEU A 580 -10.92 -6.10 -3.55
N VAL A 581 -10.94 -7.25 -2.88
CA VAL A 581 -10.00 -8.36 -3.16
C VAL A 581 -10.59 -9.28 -4.21
N ALA A 582 -11.85 -9.70 -4.06
CA ALA A 582 -12.57 -10.49 -5.05
C ALA A 582 -14.06 -10.22 -4.97
N LEU A 583 -14.70 -9.98 -6.11
CA LEU A 583 -16.14 -9.87 -6.18
C LEU A 583 -16.78 -11.26 -6.04
N PRO A 584 -17.79 -11.40 -5.17
CA PRO A 584 -18.55 -12.63 -5.07
C PRO A 584 -19.25 -12.94 -6.41
N ARG A 585 -19.42 -14.22 -6.68
CA ARG A 585 -20.07 -14.73 -7.90
C ARG A 585 -20.76 -16.06 -7.60
N ARG A 586 -21.78 -16.41 -8.39
CA ARG A 586 -22.70 -17.52 -8.08
C ARG A 586 -22.61 -18.66 -9.09
N TRP A 587 -21.40 -18.97 -9.59
CA TRP A 587 -21.25 -20.05 -10.56
C TRP A 587 -20.12 -21.00 -10.20
N LYS A 588 -20.18 -22.17 -10.84
CA LYS A 588 -19.11 -23.16 -10.84
C LYS A 588 -18.65 -23.37 -12.27
N ASP A 589 -17.34 -23.37 -12.46
CA ASP A 589 -16.68 -23.71 -13.73
C ASP A 589 -16.07 -25.12 -13.63
N THR A 590 -16.42 -26.01 -14.58
CA THR A 590 -15.88 -27.37 -14.68
C THR A 590 -15.09 -27.47 -15.97
N TYR A 591 -13.82 -27.80 -15.85
CA TYR A 591 -12.84 -27.80 -16.93
C TYR A 591 -12.83 -29.12 -17.69
N ALA A 592 -12.86 -29.05 -19.02
CA ALA A 592 -12.64 -30.21 -19.88
C ALA A 592 -11.21 -30.72 -19.73
N GLN A 593 -11.01 -32.01 -20.00
CA GLN A 593 -9.70 -32.62 -19.97
C GLN A 593 -8.95 -32.32 -21.28
N SER A 594 -7.79 -31.69 -21.18
CA SER A 594 -6.86 -31.57 -22.29
C SER A 594 -5.78 -32.64 -22.20
N PRO A 595 -5.35 -33.26 -23.31
CA PRO A 595 -4.32 -34.29 -23.32
C PRO A 595 -2.98 -33.85 -22.73
N ASP A 596 -2.65 -32.57 -22.84
CA ASP A 596 -1.42 -31.94 -22.33
C ASP A 596 -1.54 -31.41 -20.89
N GLY A 597 -2.72 -31.56 -20.26
CA GLY A 597 -2.98 -31.10 -18.89
C GLY A 597 -3.18 -29.60 -18.74
N ALA A 598 -3.18 -28.84 -19.84
CA ALA A 598 -3.50 -27.42 -19.81
C ALA A 598 -5.00 -27.19 -19.51
N PRO A 599 -5.39 -26.09 -18.88
CA PRO A 599 -6.80 -25.74 -18.73
C PRO A 599 -7.44 -25.57 -20.11
N ALA A 600 -8.32 -26.51 -20.46
CA ALA A 600 -9.07 -26.49 -21.72
C ALA A 600 -10.40 -25.73 -21.54
N ALA A 601 -11.29 -25.84 -22.53
CA ALA A 601 -12.66 -25.37 -22.46
C ALA A 601 -13.34 -25.80 -21.14
N PHE A 602 -14.26 -24.99 -20.65
CA PHE A 602 -15.00 -25.30 -19.44
C PHE A 602 -16.48 -24.99 -19.59
N THR A 603 -17.28 -25.71 -18.82
CA THR A 603 -18.72 -25.48 -18.67
C THR A 603 -18.97 -24.67 -17.40
N ARG A 604 -19.80 -23.64 -17.50
CA ARG A 604 -20.29 -22.83 -16.39
C ARG A 604 -21.68 -23.25 -16.00
N SER A 605 -21.89 -23.49 -14.72
CA SER A 605 -23.19 -23.84 -14.16
C SER A 605 -23.61 -22.89 -13.05
N TYR A 606 -24.93 -22.64 -12.94
CA TYR A 606 -25.60 -21.97 -11.83
C TYR A 606 -26.57 -22.97 -11.18
N ALA A 607 -26.52 -23.05 -9.86
CA ALA A 607 -27.37 -23.95 -9.08
C ALA A 607 -27.44 -25.39 -9.64
N GLY A 608 -26.33 -25.87 -10.25
CA GLY A 608 -26.24 -27.20 -10.85
C GLY A 608 -26.63 -27.29 -12.31
N GLU A 609 -27.27 -26.27 -12.88
CA GLU A 609 -27.65 -26.25 -14.31
C GLU A 609 -26.56 -25.61 -15.16
N THR A 610 -26.14 -26.26 -16.25
CA THR A 610 -25.20 -25.70 -17.23
C THR A 610 -25.85 -24.54 -17.98
N VAL A 611 -25.23 -23.36 -17.90
CA VAL A 611 -25.78 -22.14 -18.54
C VAL A 611 -24.90 -21.65 -19.70
N ALA A 612 -23.64 -22.02 -19.77
CA ALA A 612 -22.74 -21.61 -20.84
C ALA A 612 -21.49 -22.49 -20.92
N GLU A 613 -20.88 -22.52 -22.11
CA GLU A 613 -19.61 -23.17 -22.37
C GLU A 613 -18.60 -22.14 -22.86
N PHE A 614 -17.33 -22.31 -22.47
CA PHE A 614 -16.24 -21.39 -22.74
C PHE A 614 -15.00 -22.12 -23.28
N LEU A 615 -14.33 -21.52 -24.27
CA LEU A 615 -13.01 -21.94 -24.70
C LEU A 615 -11.90 -21.35 -23.81
N SER A 616 -12.13 -20.17 -23.28
CA SER A 616 -11.27 -19.48 -22.30
C SER A 616 -12.15 -18.55 -21.46
N PRO A 617 -11.68 -18.00 -20.37
CA PRO A 617 -12.49 -17.09 -19.56
C PRO A 617 -13.14 -15.94 -20.34
N CYS A 618 -12.51 -15.46 -21.41
CA CYS A 618 -13.03 -14.36 -22.23
C CYS A 618 -13.76 -14.78 -23.52
N VAL A 619 -13.87 -16.08 -23.82
CA VAL A 619 -14.48 -16.57 -25.08
C VAL A 619 -15.54 -17.62 -24.79
N ARG A 620 -16.80 -17.24 -24.97
CA ARG A 620 -17.97 -18.12 -24.83
C ARG A 620 -18.31 -18.76 -26.17
N ILE A 621 -18.73 -20.03 -26.13
CA ILE A 621 -19.31 -20.74 -27.27
C ILE A 621 -20.80 -20.38 -27.34
N ALA A 622 -21.20 -19.65 -28.38
CA ALA A 622 -22.60 -19.26 -28.57
C ALA A 622 -23.39 -20.34 -29.28
N GLU A 623 -22.79 -20.99 -30.30
CA GLU A 623 -23.41 -22.07 -31.08
C GLU A 623 -22.41 -23.18 -31.36
N LYS A 624 -22.90 -24.42 -31.50
CA LYS A 624 -22.12 -25.59 -31.88
C LYS A 624 -22.60 -26.17 -33.21
N ASN A 625 -21.68 -26.79 -33.92
CA ASN A 625 -21.95 -27.65 -35.05
C ASN A 625 -22.60 -28.99 -34.60
N PRO A 626 -23.20 -29.76 -35.49
CA PRO A 626 -23.76 -31.08 -35.15
C PRO A 626 -22.74 -32.06 -34.58
N ASP A 627 -21.49 -31.90 -34.89
CA ASP A 627 -20.38 -32.72 -34.36
C ASP A 627 -19.89 -32.27 -32.98
N GLY A 628 -20.49 -31.22 -32.38
CA GLY A 628 -20.16 -30.68 -31.09
C GLY A 628 -19.02 -29.63 -31.10
N SER A 629 -18.38 -29.38 -32.26
CA SER A 629 -17.38 -28.35 -32.40
C SER A 629 -17.96 -26.93 -32.30
N PRO A 630 -17.20 -25.93 -31.81
CA PRO A 630 -17.70 -24.56 -31.78
C PRO A 630 -18.00 -24.01 -33.18
N LYS A 631 -19.22 -23.45 -33.37
CA LYS A 631 -19.63 -22.79 -34.59
C LYS A 631 -19.52 -21.27 -34.50
N THR A 632 -20.05 -20.71 -33.42
CA THR A 632 -20.03 -19.27 -33.16
C THR A 632 -19.38 -18.99 -31.79
N LEU A 633 -18.40 -18.13 -31.80
CA LEU A 633 -17.69 -17.69 -30.61
C LEU A 633 -17.98 -16.22 -30.31
N VAL A 634 -18.18 -15.89 -29.06
CA VAL A 634 -18.47 -14.53 -28.60
C VAL A 634 -17.46 -14.15 -27.49
N ARG A 635 -16.89 -12.96 -27.62
CA ARG A 635 -16.08 -12.41 -26.54
C ARG A 635 -16.98 -11.99 -25.40
N VAL A 636 -16.55 -12.25 -24.16
CA VAL A 636 -17.25 -11.80 -22.95
C VAL A 636 -16.38 -10.86 -22.14
N LYS A 637 -17.04 -9.93 -21.45
CA LYS A 637 -16.42 -9.00 -20.51
C LYS A 637 -17.04 -9.18 -19.13
N TYR A 638 -16.19 -9.30 -18.11
CA TYR A 638 -16.63 -9.36 -16.72
C TYR A 638 -16.87 -7.95 -16.18
N ILE A 639 -18.00 -7.79 -15.49
CA ILE A 639 -18.40 -6.49 -14.92
C ILE A 639 -19.00 -6.67 -13.52
N PRO A 640 -18.81 -5.70 -12.61
CA PRO A 640 -19.53 -5.66 -11.35
C PRO A 640 -21.00 -5.28 -11.59
N ARG A 641 -21.91 -6.02 -10.96
CA ARG A 641 -23.36 -5.75 -10.96
C ARG A 641 -23.82 -5.43 -9.54
N LYS A 642 -24.70 -4.43 -9.40
CA LYS A 642 -25.37 -4.14 -8.12
C LYS A 642 -26.41 -5.22 -7.82
N THR A 643 -26.40 -5.72 -6.59
CA THR A 643 -27.32 -6.80 -6.15
C THR A 643 -28.58 -6.30 -5.50
N GLY A 644 -28.59 -5.07 -4.96
CA GLY A 644 -29.64 -4.56 -4.07
C GLY A 644 -29.48 -5.01 -2.60
N ASP A 645 -28.62 -5.97 -2.31
CA ASP A 645 -28.30 -6.40 -0.95
C ASP A 645 -27.35 -5.39 -0.26
N LYS A 646 -27.72 -4.94 0.94
CA LYS A 646 -26.89 -4.01 1.72
C LYS A 646 -25.59 -4.62 2.21
N HIS A 647 -25.58 -5.93 2.46
CA HIS A 647 -24.40 -6.65 2.97
C HIS A 647 -23.49 -7.12 1.84
N GLN A 648 -24.03 -7.31 0.64
CA GLN A 648 -23.29 -7.72 -0.54
C GLN A 648 -23.72 -6.88 -1.75
N PRO A 649 -23.42 -5.59 -1.77
CA PRO A 649 -23.97 -4.65 -2.76
C PRO A 649 -23.48 -4.87 -4.19
N LEU A 650 -22.43 -5.66 -4.38
CA LEU A 650 -21.80 -5.93 -5.68
C LEU A 650 -21.55 -7.43 -5.85
N GLU A 651 -21.80 -7.93 -7.04
CA GLU A 651 -21.37 -9.26 -7.49
C GLU A 651 -20.74 -9.17 -8.88
N LEU A 652 -19.90 -10.16 -9.23
CA LEU A 652 -19.34 -10.27 -10.56
C LEU A 652 -20.34 -10.95 -11.49
N THR A 653 -20.52 -10.39 -12.68
CA THR A 653 -21.24 -11.02 -13.80
C THR A 653 -20.44 -10.85 -15.09
N TYR A 654 -20.95 -11.38 -16.20
CA TYR A 654 -20.35 -11.16 -17.52
C TYR A 654 -21.43 -10.79 -18.53
N ILE A 655 -21.02 -10.09 -19.56
CA ILE A 655 -21.84 -9.71 -20.70
C ILE A 655 -21.10 -10.05 -21.99
N ASP A 656 -21.85 -10.28 -23.07
CA ASP A 656 -21.27 -10.40 -24.40
C ASP A 656 -20.72 -9.05 -24.85
N ASP A 657 -19.47 -9.01 -25.35
CA ASP A 657 -18.77 -7.78 -25.73
C ASP A 657 -19.03 -7.39 -27.21
N GLY A 658 -20.13 -7.85 -27.76
CA GLY A 658 -20.71 -7.40 -29.03
C GLY A 658 -19.95 -7.72 -30.32
N ALA A 659 -18.71 -8.18 -30.27
CA ALA A 659 -17.93 -8.55 -31.47
C ALA A 659 -17.82 -10.08 -31.60
N PRO A 660 -18.15 -10.67 -32.76
CA PRO A 660 -17.87 -12.08 -33.01
C PRO A 660 -16.35 -12.31 -32.96
N TYR A 661 -15.94 -13.29 -32.20
CA TYR A 661 -14.54 -13.69 -32.10
C TYR A 661 -14.22 -14.54 -33.34
N PRO A 662 -13.20 -14.21 -34.14
CA PRO A 662 -12.83 -15.02 -35.29
C PRO A 662 -12.47 -16.43 -34.81
N ALA A 663 -13.11 -17.46 -35.39
CA ALA A 663 -12.69 -18.82 -35.15
C ALA A 663 -11.21 -18.97 -35.55
N ALA A 664 -10.40 -19.53 -34.64
CA ALA A 664 -9.04 -19.84 -34.97
C ALA A 664 -9.04 -20.80 -36.18
N LYS A 665 -8.32 -20.43 -37.25
CA LYS A 665 -8.13 -21.28 -38.43
C LYS A 665 -7.29 -22.50 -38.06
#